data_1ccd0d739efe366d2369ffb3ec1522d8
#
_entry.id   1ccd0d739efe366d2369ffb3ec1522d8
#
_cell.length_a   1.000
_cell.length_b   1.000
_cell.length_c   1.000
_cell.angle_alpha   90.00
_cell.angle_beta   90.00
_cell.angle_gamma   90.00
#
_symmetry.space_group_name_H-M   'P 1'
#
loop_
_entity.id
_entity.type
_entity.pdbx_description
1 polymer ?
#
loop_
_entity_poly.entity_id
_entity_poly.type
_entity_poly.pdbx_seq_one_letter_code
_entity_poly.pdbx_strand_id
1 'polypeptide(L)'
;MSNHHAVEKTQAELAELFAKDLTTGVGRSVKHDSAAKHVSGEAQYIDDRLEFPNQLHVYARLSDRAHAKIISIDTKPCYAFEGVRIAITHEDVPGLKDIGPLLPGDPLLAIDDVQFVGQPVLAVAAKDLETARKAAMAAIIEYEDLEPVLDVVEALRKRHFVLDSHTHQRGDSAGALATAEHRIQGTLHIGGQEHFYLETQISSVMPTEDGGMIVYCSTQNPTEVQKLVAEVLDVSMNKIVVDMRRMGGGFGGKETQAASPACLCAVVAHLTGQPTKMRLPRVEDMLMTGKRHPFYVEYDVGFDSTGRLHGIALELAGNCGCSPDLSASIVDRAMFHADNSYYLGDATINGHRCKTNTASNTAYRGFGGPQGMVAIEEVMDAIARHLGLDPLAVRKANYYGKTERNVTHYYQTVEHNMLEEMTAELEESSQYFERREAIRRYNANSPILKKGLALTPVKFGISFTASFLNQAGALIHVYTDGSIHLNHGGTEMGQGLNTKVAQVVAEVFQVEMDRVQITATNTDKVPNTSPTAASSGADLNGKAAQNAAEIIKKRLIEFAARQYKVSEEDVEFHNGHVRIRDHILTFEALIQQAYFAQVSLSSTGFYKTPKIFYDRSQARGRPFYYYAFGAACCEVIVDTLTGEYKMLRTDILHDVGASLNPAIDIGQVEGGFIQGMGWLTMEELVWNAKGKLMTNGPASYKIPAVADMPLDLRVKLVENRKNPEDTVFHSKAVGEPPFMLGIASWCAIKDAVASLGDYKHQPKIDAPATPERVLWGCEQMRQLKAAKPAEAEAELASL
;
A
#
# COMPACT_ATOMS: atom_id res chain seq x y z
N MET A 1 26.06 -41.75 -0.84
CA MET A 1 27.23 -41.41 -1.68
C MET A 1 26.78 -41.65 -3.13
N SER A 2 26.18 -40.64 -3.76
CA SER A 2 25.87 -40.69 -5.20
C SER A 2 27.09 -40.11 -5.95
N ASN A 3 27.82 -40.98 -6.65
CA ASN A 3 28.88 -40.58 -7.58
C ASN A 3 28.24 -39.85 -8.77
N HIS A 4 28.08 -38.55 -8.71
CA HIS A 4 28.04 -37.73 -9.89
C HIS A 4 29.49 -37.45 -10.29
N HIS A 5 30.02 -38.23 -11.25
CA HIS A 5 31.21 -37.83 -12.00
C HIS A 5 30.85 -36.57 -12.79
N ALA A 6 31.05 -35.40 -12.20
CA ALA A 6 31.11 -34.18 -12.96
C ALA A 6 32.34 -34.27 -13.86
N VAL A 7 32.14 -34.22 -15.17
CA VAL A 7 33.25 -34.15 -16.16
C VAL A 7 34.00 -32.85 -15.81
N GLU A 8 35.26 -32.94 -15.39
CA GLU A 8 36.09 -31.75 -15.13
C GLU A 8 36.22 -30.96 -16.44
N LYS A 9 35.66 -29.75 -16.46
CA LYS A 9 35.76 -28.82 -17.58
C LYS A 9 37.18 -28.29 -17.71
N THR A 10 37.65 -28.15 -18.94
CA THR A 10 38.95 -27.53 -19.22
C THR A 10 38.93 -26.04 -18.92
N GLN A 11 40.12 -25.44 -18.69
CA GLN A 11 40.22 -23.98 -18.48
C GLN A 11 39.68 -23.17 -19.66
N ALA A 12 39.74 -23.69 -20.89
CA ALA A 12 39.15 -23.06 -22.08
C ALA A 12 37.62 -23.04 -22.02
N GLU A 13 37.00 -24.18 -21.65
CA GLU A 13 35.53 -24.26 -21.47
C GLU A 13 35.05 -23.37 -20.34
N LEU A 14 35.79 -23.28 -19.21
CA LEU A 14 35.48 -22.38 -18.11
C LEU A 14 35.59 -20.90 -18.53
N ALA A 15 36.57 -20.55 -19.36
CA ALA A 15 36.74 -19.21 -19.90
C ALA A 15 35.58 -18.77 -20.82
N GLU A 16 35.09 -19.71 -21.66
CA GLU A 16 33.90 -19.47 -22.50
C GLU A 16 32.63 -19.23 -21.66
N LEU A 17 32.46 -20.00 -20.58
CA LEU A 17 31.33 -19.82 -19.66
C LEU A 17 31.44 -18.52 -18.85
N PHE A 18 32.65 -18.21 -18.39
CA PHE A 18 32.93 -16.96 -17.68
C PHE A 18 32.61 -15.73 -18.53
N ALA A 19 32.78 -15.78 -19.86
CA ALA A 19 32.54 -14.65 -20.74
C ALA A 19 31.05 -14.34 -21.00
N LYS A 20 30.11 -15.21 -20.53
CA LYS A 20 28.66 -15.04 -20.73
C LYS A 20 28.05 -14.22 -19.60
N ASP A 21 27.12 -13.33 -19.92
CA ASP A 21 26.36 -12.59 -18.92
C ASP A 21 25.34 -13.47 -18.18
N LEU A 22 24.96 -13.08 -16.96
CA LEU A 22 23.83 -13.67 -16.24
C LEU A 22 22.52 -13.46 -17.02
N THR A 23 21.70 -14.52 -17.06
CA THR A 23 20.38 -14.46 -17.69
C THR A 23 19.28 -14.05 -16.71
N THR A 24 19.49 -14.22 -15.40
CA THR A 24 18.53 -13.97 -14.33
C THR A 24 18.97 -12.89 -13.33
N GLY A 25 20.02 -12.13 -13.64
CA GLY A 25 20.53 -11.04 -12.79
C GLY A 25 19.59 -9.84 -12.72
N VAL A 26 20.04 -8.81 -12.01
CA VAL A 26 19.32 -7.53 -11.87
C VAL A 26 19.09 -6.87 -13.24
N GLY A 27 17.92 -6.30 -13.45
CA GLY A 27 17.51 -5.70 -14.73
C GLY A 27 16.97 -6.68 -15.76
N ARG A 28 16.99 -7.98 -15.48
CA ARG A 28 16.38 -8.99 -16.34
C ARG A 28 14.94 -9.28 -15.93
N SER A 29 14.08 -9.50 -16.92
CA SER A 29 12.68 -9.90 -16.70
C SER A 29 12.60 -11.40 -16.34
N VAL A 30 12.70 -11.67 -15.06
CA VAL A 30 12.57 -13.02 -14.50
C VAL A 30 11.13 -13.22 -14.01
N LYS A 31 10.58 -14.41 -14.20
CA LYS A 31 9.24 -14.77 -13.71
C LYS A 31 9.20 -14.72 -12.20
N HIS A 32 8.05 -14.31 -11.64
CA HIS A 32 7.79 -14.35 -10.21
C HIS A 32 8.03 -15.76 -9.65
N ASP A 33 8.67 -15.89 -8.50
CA ASP A 33 9.09 -17.17 -7.87
C ASP A 33 7.97 -18.18 -7.66
N SER A 34 6.76 -17.70 -7.57
CA SER A 34 5.54 -18.52 -7.37
C SER A 34 4.69 -18.65 -8.63
N ALA A 35 5.06 -18.05 -9.77
CA ALA A 35 4.21 -18.00 -10.97
C ALA A 35 3.80 -19.41 -11.45
N ALA A 36 4.76 -20.34 -11.58
CA ALA A 36 4.48 -21.71 -11.97
C ALA A 36 3.60 -22.44 -10.94
N LYS A 37 3.87 -22.20 -9.64
CA LYS A 37 3.12 -22.83 -8.53
C LYS A 37 1.67 -22.36 -8.47
N HIS A 38 1.40 -21.09 -8.83
CA HIS A 38 0.03 -20.57 -8.88
C HIS A 38 -0.81 -21.26 -9.96
N VAL A 39 -0.26 -21.44 -11.15
CA VAL A 39 -0.99 -22.06 -12.27
C VAL A 39 -1.05 -23.58 -12.18
N SER A 40 -0.12 -24.24 -11.46
CA SER A 40 -0.15 -25.69 -11.20
C SER A 40 -0.98 -26.08 -9.98
N GLY A 41 -1.37 -25.10 -9.12
CA GLY A 41 -2.04 -25.38 -7.85
C GLY A 41 -1.10 -25.81 -6.72
N GLU A 42 0.23 -25.73 -6.92
CA GLU A 42 1.24 -26.09 -5.90
C GLU A 42 1.52 -24.94 -4.90
N ALA A 43 1.07 -23.72 -5.18
CA ALA A 43 1.24 -22.60 -4.27
C ALA A 43 0.40 -22.81 -3.01
N GLN A 44 1.06 -22.99 -1.87
CA GLN A 44 0.40 -23.15 -0.58
C GLN A 44 0.23 -21.80 0.13
N TYR A 45 -0.99 -21.52 0.55
CA TYR A 45 -1.37 -20.48 1.47
C TYR A 45 -1.61 -21.05 2.86
N ILE A 46 -1.96 -20.22 3.84
CA ILE A 46 -2.14 -20.70 5.21
C ILE A 46 -3.34 -21.65 5.30
N ASP A 47 -4.41 -21.39 4.55
CA ASP A 47 -5.60 -22.26 4.55
C ASP A 47 -5.34 -23.63 3.91
N ASP A 48 -4.36 -23.74 3.02
CA ASP A 48 -3.98 -25.00 2.35
C ASP A 48 -3.11 -25.92 3.21
N ARG A 49 -2.65 -25.45 4.38
CA ARG A 49 -1.88 -26.30 5.28
C ARG A 49 -2.77 -27.37 5.89
N LEU A 50 -2.24 -28.57 5.96
CA LEU A 50 -2.92 -29.67 6.64
C LEU A 50 -3.22 -29.28 8.10
N GLU A 51 -4.41 -29.60 8.55
CA GLU A 51 -4.82 -29.37 9.92
C GLU A 51 -4.00 -30.22 10.89
N PHE A 52 -3.64 -29.63 12.03
CA PHE A 52 -2.98 -30.35 13.09
C PHE A 52 -3.96 -31.31 13.79
N PRO A 53 -3.46 -32.44 14.36
CA PRO A 53 -4.32 -33.30 15.16
C PRO A 53 -5.00 -32.52 16.28
N ASN A 54 -6.32 -32.75 16.44
CA ASN A 54 -7.17 -32.07 17.45
C ASN A 54 -7.21 -30.53 17.31
N GLN A 55 -6.95 -29.97 16.12
CA GLN A 55 -7.06 -28.55 15.87
C GLN A 55 -8.47 -28.04 16.12
N LEU A 56 -8.57 -26.91 16.81
CA LEU A 56 -9.82 -26.19 17.04
C LEU A 56 -9.99 -25.06 16.03
N HIS A 57 -11.24 -24.85 15.61
CA HIS A 57 -11.64 -23.70 14.78
C HIS A 57 -12.21 -22.61 15.67
N VAL A 58 -11.69 -21.39 15.51
CA VAL A 58 -12.12 -20.21 16.28
C VAL A 58 -13.04 -19.33 15.43
N TYR A 59 -14.15 -18.90 16.02
CA TYR A 59 -15.09 -17.96 15.41
C TYR A 59 -15.43 -16.85 16.40
N ALA A 60 -15.32 -15.59 15.98
CA ALA A 60 -15.68 -14.43 16.79
C ALA A 60 -17.15 -14.05 16.61
N ARG A 61 -17.86 -13.83 17.70
CA ARG A 61 -19.19 -13.20 17.71
C ARG A 61 -19.01 -11.69 17.56
N LEU A 62 -19.49 -11.13 16.46
CA LEU A 62 -19.39 -9.71 16.15
C LEU A 62 -20.61 -8.96 16.69
N SER A 63 -20.41 -7.71 17.09
CA SER A 63 -21.49 -6.79 17.46
C SER A 63 -22.41 -6.48 16.27
N ASP A 64 -23.69 -6.39 16.52
CA ASP A 64 -24.70 -5.87 15.59
C ASP A 64 -25.13 -4.43 15.93
N ARG A 65 -24.43 -3.79 16.89
CA ARG A 65 -24.62 -2.38 17.32
C ARG A 65 -23.45 -1.54 16.86
N ALA A 66 -23.76 -0.32 16.39
CA ALA A 66 -22.75 0.66 16.04
C ALA A 66 -22.15 1.36 17.26
N HIS A 67 -22.98 1.55 18.31
CA HIS A 67 -22.54 2.13 19.57
C HIS A 67 -23.48 1.68 20.68
N ALA A 68 -22.98 0.95 21.66
CA ALA A 68 -23.79 0.49 22.81
C ALA A 68 -22.89 0.08 23.97
N LYS A 69 -23.37 0.25 25.21
CA LYS A 69 -22.75 -0.39 26.37
C LYS A 69 -23.10 -1.88 26.41
N ILE A 70 -22.16 -2.69 26.84
CA ILE A 70 -22.38 -4.11 27.12
C ILE A 70 -22.87 -4.22 28.58
N ILE A 71 -24.11 -4.72 28.76
CA ILE A 71 -24.69 -4.91 30.09
C ILE A 71 -24.33 -6.29 30.63
N SER A 72 -24.41 -7.32 29.78
CA SER A 72 -24.04 -8.68 30.15
C SER A 72 -23.68 -9.52 28.93
N ILE A 73 -22.83 -10.54 29.15
CA ILE A 73 -22.50 -11.58 28.19
C ILE A 73 -22.70 -12.94 28.85
N ASP A 74 -23.64 -13.73 28.35
CA ASP A 74 -23.87 -15.12 28.79
C ASP A 74 -23.37 -16.09 27.71
N THR A 75 -22.27 -16.78 28.00
CA THR A 75 -21.64 -17.78 27.11
C THR A 75 -22.18 -19.21 27.36
N LYS A 76 -22.99 -19.46 28.39
CA LYS A 76 -23.49 -20.80 28.70
C LYS A 76 -24.20 -21.49 27.54
N PRO A 77 -25.07 -20.81 26.75
CA PRO A 77 -25.71 -21.43 25.60
C PRO A 77 -24.73 -21.96 24.54
N CYS A 78 -23.50 -21.47 24.47
CA CYS A 78 -22.48 -21.96 23.53
C CYS A 78 -22.14 -23.42 23.79
N TYR A 79 -22.15 -23.86 25.05
CA TYR A 79 -21.79 -25.23 25.43
C TYR A 79 -22.88 -26.26 25.18
N ALA A 80 -24.08 -25.85 24.71
CA ALA A 80 -25.11 -26.77 24.27
C ALA A 80 -24.75 -27.46 22.93
N PHE A 81 -23.75 -27.00 22.22
CA PHE A 81 -23.31 -27.56 20.95
C PHE A 81 -22.16 -28.56 21.16
N GLU A 82 -22.40 -29.82 20.72
CA GLU A 82 -21.40 -30.89 20.83
C GLU A 82 -20.13 -30.52 20.01
N GLY A 83 -18.98 -30.62 20.66
CA GLY A 83 -17.68 -30.30 20.04
C GLY A 83 -17.20 -28.89 20.33
N VAL A 84 -17.95 -28.06 21.07
CA VAL A 84 -17.43 -26.79 21.63
C VAL A 84 -16.45 -27.11 22.74
N ARG A 85 -15.26 -26.51 22.65
CA ARG A 85 -14.19 -26.67 23.64
C ARG A 85 -14.17 -25.52 24.64
N ILE A 86 -14.29 -24.29 24.17
CA ILE A 86 -14.25 -23.08 25.01
C ILE A 86 -14.99 -21.92 24.32
N ALA A 87 -15.62 -21.07 25.11
CA ALA A 87 -16.07 -19.73 24.74
C ALA A 87 -15.33 -18.74 25.63
N ILE A 88 -14.70 -17.74 25.03
CA ILE A 88 -13.87 -16.74 25.71
C ILE A 88 -14.44 -15.34 25.54
N THR A 89 -14.24 -14.50 26.57
CA THR A 89 -14.52 -13.07 26.59
C THR A 89 -13.24 -12.30 26.87
N HIS A 90 -13.30 -10.98 26.98
CA HIS A 90 -12.16 -10.16 27.38
C HIS A 90 -11.57 -10.54 28.74
N GLU A 91 -12.33 -11.18 29.63
CA GLU A 91 -11.85 -11.62 30.96
C GLU A 91 -10.86 -12.78 30.85
N ASP A 92 -10.95 -13.59 29.80
CA ASP A 92 -10.12 -14.77 29.58
C ASP A 92 -8.77 -14.44 28.91
N VAL A 93 -8.52 -13.18 28.53
CA VAL A 93 -7.24 -12.71 27.96
C VAL A 93 -6.19 -12.56 29.06
N PRO A 94 -5.11 -13.36 29.06
CA PRO A 94 -4.17 -13.39 30.18
C PRO A 94 -3.38 -12.09 30.39
N GLY A 95 -2.99 -11.42 29.31
CA GLY A 95 -2.16 -10.23 29.32
C GLY A 95 -2.90 -8.97 28.92
N LEU A 96 -2.30 -8.17 28.02
CA LEU A 96 -2.91 -6.94 27.51
C LEU A 96 -4.16 -7.26 26.69
N LYS A 97 -5.23 -6.56 26.98
CA LYS A 97 -6.52 -6.73 26.27
C LYS A 97 -6.65 -5.85 25.04
N ASP A 98 -5.74 -4.91 24.87
CA ASP A 98 -5.69 -3.97 23.73
C ASP A 98 -4.57 -4.38 22.76
N ILE A 99 -4.88 -4.44 21.48
CA ILE A 99 -3.96 -4.82 20.40
C ILE A 99 -3.67 -3.64 19.46
N GLY A 100 -3.90 -2.40 19.91
CA GLY A 100 -3.55 -1.22 19.14
C GLY A 100 -2.06 -1.19 18.80
N PRO A 101 -1.69 -1.04 17.51
CA PRO A 101 -0.30 -1.25 17.05
C PRO A 101 0.67 -0.20 17.57
N LEU A 102 0.26 1.06 17.65
CA LEU A 102 1.05 2.20 18.09
C LEU A 102 0.46 2.89 19.31
N LEU A 103 -0.85 2.97 19.39
CA LEU A 103 -1.60 3.62 20.46
C LEU A 103 -2.75 2.71 20.88
N PRO A 104 -3.13 2.68 22.16
CA PRO A 104 -4.28 1.89 22.60
C PRO A 104 -5.60 2.42 22.02
N GLY A 105 -6.59 1.56 21.94
CA GLY A 105 -7.94 1.85 21.45
C GLY A 105 -8.59 0.73 20.66
N ASP A 106 -7.88 -0.38 20.47
CA ASP A 106 -8.34 -1.55 19.72
C ASP A 106 -8.39 -2.79 20.65
N PRO A 107 -9.43 -2.93 21.51
CA PRO A 107 -9.55 -4.11 22.36
C PRO A 107 -9.73 -5.39 21.53
N LEU A 108 -9.00 -6.47 21.88
CA LEU A 108 -9.08 -7.76 21.20
C LEU A 108 -10.51 -8.31 21.19
N LEU A 109 -11.19 -8.16 22.32
CA LEU A 109 -12.63 -8.41 22.52
C LEU A 109 -13.20 -7.22 23.27
N ALA A 110 -14.39 -6.75 22.89
CA ALA A 110 -15.05 -5.60 23.50
C ALA A 110 -15.15 -5.77 25.03
N ILE A 111 -14.89 -4.69 25.78
CA ILE A 111 -14.84 -4.70 27.26
C ILE A 111 -16.16 -4.14 27.82
N ASP A 112 -16.30 -2.83 27.83
CA ASP A 112 -17.43 -2.13 28.43
C ASP A 112 -18.48 -1.71 27.41
N ASP A 113 -18.05 -1.46 26.17
CA ASP A 113 -18.87 -0.96 25.08
C ASP A 113 -18.48 -1.58 23.72
N VAL A 114 -19.39 -1.46 22.77
CA VAL A 114 -19.10 -1.68 21.35
C VAL A 114 -19.18 -0.36 20.62
N GLN A 115 -18.26 -0.13 19.68
CA GLN A 115 -18.08 1.13 18.98
C GLN A 115 -18.33 1.05 17.47
N PHE A 116 -18.58 -0.16 16.92
CA PHE A 116 -18.97 -0.33 15.51
C PHE A 116 -19.66 -1.69 15.30
N VAL A 117 -20.49 -1.77 14.24
CA VAL A 117 -21.04 -3.04 13.76
C VAL A 117 -19.92 -3.87 13.15
N GLY A 118 -19.62 -5.00 13.78
CA GLY A 118 -18.51 -5.87 13.38
C GLY A 118 -17.41 -6.01 14.43
N GLN A 119 -17.49 -5.30 15.56
CA GLN A 119 -16.52 -5.43 16.64
C GLN A 119 -16.64 -6.79 17.33
N PRO A 120 -15.53 -7.54 17.52
CA PRO A 120 -15.52 -8.80 18.27
C PRO A 120 -15.92 -8.61 19.73
N VAL A 121 -16.87 -9.40 20.22
CA VAL A 121 -17.37 -9.36 21.61
C VAL A 121 -16.94 -10.58 22.42
N LEU A 122 -17.01 -11.75 21.80
CA LEU A 122 -16.58 -13.02 22.35
C LEU A 122 -16.06 -13.93 21.22
N ALA A 123 -15.31 -14.97 21.54
CA ALA A 123 -14.91 -15.97 20.57
C ALA A 123 -15.21 -17.38 21.08
N VAL A 124 -15.58 -18.29 20.19
CA VAL A 124 -15.84 -19.69 20.48
C VAL A 124 -14.91 -20.57 19.67
N ALA A 125 -14.36 -21.57 20.32
CA ALA A 125 -13.54 -22.59 19.68
C ALA A 125 -14.21 -23.96 19.75
N ALA A 126 -14.29 -24.62 18.60
CA ALA A 126 -14.93 -25.92 18.45
C ALA A 126 -14.15 -26.82 17.47
N LYS A 127 -14.58 -28.07 17.36
CA LYS A 127 -14.01 -29.11 16.47
C LYS A 127 -14.05 -28.72 14.96
N ASP A 128 -14.93 -27.84 14.56
CA ASP A 128 -15.10 -27.35 13.21
C ASP A 128 -15.67 -25.93 13.22
N LEU A 129 -15.48 -25.20 12.10
CA LEU A 129 -15.87 -23.80 11.96
C LEU A 129 -17.39 -23.58 12.08
N GLU A 130 -18.20 -24.48 11.53
CA GLU A 130 -19.67 -24.36 11.55
C GLU A 130 -20.23 -24.54 12.97
N THR A 131 -19.67 -25.47 13.74
CA THR A 131 -20.00 -25.65 15.15
C THR A 131 -19.60 -24.42 15.96
N ALA A 132 -18.37 -23.89 15.76
CA ALA A 132 -17.93 -22.67 16.43
C ALA A 132 -18.85 -21.49 16.11
N ARG A 133 -19.22 -21.30 14.84
CA ARG A 133 -20.13 -20.24 14.39
C ARG A 133 -21.51 -20.34 15.02
N LYS A 134 -22.14 -21.51 14.97
CA LYS A 134 -23.48 -21.72 15.57
C LYS A 134 -23.48 -21.48 17.08
N ALA A 135 -22.45 -21.97 17.74
CA ALA A 135 -22.31 -21.79 19.18
C ALA A 135 -22.08 -20.32 19.56
N ALA A 136 -21.24 -19.62 18.82
CA ALA A 136 -20.99 -18.18 19.04
C ALA A 136 -22.29 -17.35 18.85
N MET A 137 -23.11 -17.71 17.87
CA MET A 137 -24.39 -17.04 17.62
C MET A 137 -25.46 -17.36 18.70
N ALA A 138 -25.29 -18.41 19.50
CA ALA A 138 -26.19 -18.76 20.61
C ALA A 138 -25.89 -18.00 21.90
N ALA A 139 -24.72 -17.36 22.02
CA ALA A 139 -24.40 -16.48 23.15
C ALA A 139 -25.42 -15.34 23.27
N ILE A 140 -25.79 -15.01 24.49
CA ILE A 140 -26.76 -13.93 24.78
C ILE A 140 -25.96 -12.70 25.21
N ILE A 141 -26.14 -11.59 24.50
CA ILE A 141 -25.48 -10.30 24.80
C ILE A 141 -26.57 -9.25 24.99
N GLU A 142 -26.57 -8.59 26.13
CA GLU A 142 -27.50 -7.51 26.43
C GLU A 142 -26.78 -6.18 26.25
N TYR A 143 -27.43 -5.26 25.54
CA TYR A 143 -26.90 -3.94 25.22
C TYR A 143 -27.81 -2.81 25.71
N GLU A 144 -27.18 -1.68 26.08
CA GLU A 144 -27.81 -0.37 26.20
C GLU A 144 -27.35 0.48 25.02
N ASP A 145 -28.24 0.73 24.05
CA ASP A 145 -27.90 1.47 22.83
C ASP A 145 -27.51 2.93 23.13
N LEU A 146 -26.48 3.41 22.45
CA LEU A 146 -25.97 4.77 22.47
C LEU A 146 -26.09 5.39 21.07
N GLU A 147 -26.09 6.74 21.02
CA GLU A 147 -26.15 7.46 19.74
C GLU A 147 -24.82 7.34 19.00
N PRO A 148 -24.78 6.78 17.78
CA PRO A 148 -23.55 6.67 17.01
C PRO A 148 -23.27 7.93 16.18
N VAL A 149 -22.02 8.30 16.02
CA VAL A 149 -21.53 9.26 15.00
C VAL A 149 -20.99 8.46 13.81
N LEU A 150 -21.66 8.56 12.66
CA LEU A 150 -21.32 7.77 11.46
C LEU A 150 -20.69 8.61 10.35
N ASP A 151 -20.92 9.92 10.36
CA ASP A 151 -20.51 10.85 9.32
C ASP A 151 -19.27 11.64 9.71
N VAL A 152 -18.31 11.79 8.78
CA VAL A 152 -17.04 12.50 9.03
C VAL A 152 -17.26 14.01 9.20
N VAL A 153 -18.23 14.61 8.50
CA VAL A 153 -18.55 16.06 8.60
C VAL A 153 -19.18 16.35 9.95
N GLU A 154 -20.07 15.45 10.42
CA GLU A 154 -20.64 15.52 11.76
C GLU A 154 -19.54 15.42 12.84
N ALA A 155 -18.63 14.45 12.70
CA ALA A 155 -17.50 14.27 13.62
C ALA A 155 -16.58 15.51 13.63
N LEU A 156 -16.29 16.09 12.46
CA LEU A 156 -15.50 17.32 12.34
C LEU A 156 -16.17 18.48 13.05
N ARG A 157 -17.47 18.74 12.80
CA ARG A 157 -18.23 19.83 13.44
C ARG A 157 -18.35 19.67 14.95
N LYS A 158 -18.51 18.43 15.43
CA LYS A 158 -18.54 18.10 16.86
C LYS A 158 -17.15 18.09 17.51
N ARG A 159 -16.08 18.24 16.72
CA ARG A 159 -14.68 18.07 17.15
C ARG A 159 -14.45 16.71 17.84
N HIS A 160 -15.12 15.68 17.34
CA HIS A 160 -15.01 14.31 17.82
C HIS A 160 -13.83 13.63 17.11
N PHE A 161 -12.68 13.59 17.79
CA PHE A 161 -11.42 13.14 17.21
C PHE A 161 -10.84 11.95 17.98
N VAL A 162 -10.17 11.02 17.29
CA VAL A 162 -9.38 9.96 17.93
C VAL A 162 -8.02 10.48 18.40
N LEU A 163 -7.50 11.53 17.75
CA LEU A 163 -6.23 12.20 18.05
C LEU A 163 -6.32 13.68 17.68
N ASP A 164 -5.46 14.49 18.28
CA ASP A 164 -5.38 15.92 18.00
C ASP A 164 -5.10 16.22 16.53
N SER A 165 -5.69 17.30 16.04
CA SER A 165 -5.44 17.84 14.71
C SER A 165 -4.00 18.33 14.58
N HIS A 166 -3.48 18.34 13.34
CA HIS A 166 -2.14 18.81 13.03
C HIS A 166 -2.18 19.82 11.88
N THR A 167 -1.27 20.78 11.87
CA THR A 167 -1.19 21.82 10.84
C THR A 167 0.18 21.86 10.19
N HIS A 168 0.21 21.86 8.87
CA HIS A 168 1.38 22.28 8.11
C HIS A 168 1.19 23.72 7.66
N GLN A 169 2.13 24.60 7.97
CA GLN A 169 2.09 25.99 7.58
C GLN A 169 3.38 26.43 6.92
N ARG A 170 3.23 27.11 5.79
CA ARG A 170 4.31 27.80 5.08
C ARG A 170 3.83 29.17 4.66
N GLY A 171 4.66 30.20 4.89
CA GLY A 171 4.33 31.57 4.52
C GLY A 171 3.07 32.13 5.19
N ASP A 172 2.39 33.04 4.51
CA ASP A 172 1.15 33.69 4.96
C ASP A 172 0.01 33.41 3.96
N SER A 173 -0.64 32.26 4.11
CA SER A 173 -1.75 31.88 3.22
C SER A 173 -2.94 32.83 3.33
N ALA A 174 -3.23 33.38 4.51
CA ALA A 174 -4.35 34.30 4.72
C ALA A 174 -4.12 35.64 3.97
N GLY A 175 -2.93 36.21 4.07
CA GLY A 175 -2.54 37.40 3.30
C GLY A 175 -2.53 37.15 1.79
N ALA A 176 -2.01 36.00 1.36
CA ALA A 176 -1.99 35.62 -0.05
C ALA A 176 -3.41 35.44 -0.62
N LEU A 177 -4.32 34.82 0.13
CA LEU A 177 -5.74 34.65 -0.25
C LEU A 177 -6.50 35.99 -0.31
N ALA A 178 -6.19 36.90 0.63
CA ALA A 178 -6.85 38.23 0.67
C ALA A 178 -6.45 39.14 -0.50
N THR A 179 -5.25 38.94 -1.06
CA THR A 179 -4.68 39.78 -2.13
C THR A 179 -4.68 39.12 -3.52
N ALA A 180 -5.15 37.88 -3.63
CA ALA A 180 -5.18 37.14 -4.88
C ALA A 180 -6.10 37.81 -5.93
N GLU A 181 -5.70 37.75 -7.19
CA GLU A 181 -6.47 38.24 -8.32
C GLU A 181 -7.80 37.48 -8.50
N HIS A 182 -7.72 36.16 -8.33
CA HIS A 182 -8.86 35.24 -8.34
C HIS A 182 -8.85 34.38 -7.08
N ARG A 183 -10.04 34.02 -6.60
CA ARG A 183 -10.22 33.14 -5.44
C ARG A 183 -11.40 32.21 -5.65
N ILE A 184 -11.22 30.94 -5.35
CA ILE A 184 -12.27 29.92 -5.34
C ILE A 184 -12.26 29.15 -4.03
N GLN A 185 -13.46 28.70 -3.64
CA GLN A 185 -13.66 27.81 -2.49
C GLN A 185 -14.50 26.62 -2.92
N GLY A 186 -14.34 25.50 -2.23
CA GLY A 186 -15.14 24.33 -2.51
C GLY A 186 -14.94 23.21 -1.51
N THR A 187 -15.71 22.15 -1.71
CA THR A 187 -15.68 20.96 -0.87
C THR A 187 -15.59 19.71 -1.74
N LEU A 188 -15.05 18.63 -1.19
CA LEU A 188 -14.95 17.33 -1.87
C LEU A 188 -15.09 16.20 -0.85
N HIS A 189 -15.95 15.22 -1.17
CA HIS A 189 -15.96 13.93 -0.47
C HIS A 189 -15.13 12.92 -1.25
N ILE A 190 -14.23 12.23 -0.55
CA ILE A 190 -13.39 11.17 -1.09
C ILE A 190 -13.75 9.90 -0.34
N GLY A 191 -14.39 8.96 -1.03
CA GLY A 191 -14.83 7.68 -0.46
C GLY A 191 -13.68 6.79 0.00
N GLY A 192 -13.99 5.91 0.93
CA GLY A 192 -13.10 4.84 1.33
C GLY A 192 -12.94 3.78 0.24
N GLN A 193 -12.15 2.73 0.54
CA GLN A 193 -11.96 1.60 -0.36
C GLN A 193 -11.71 0.35 0.46
N GLU A 194 -12.34 -0.78 0.08
CA GLU A 194 -12.07 -2.10 0.64
C GLU A 194 -10.81 -2.69 0.00
N HIS A 195 -9.94 -3.33 0.80
CA HIS A 195 -8.74 -3.99 0.31
C HIS A 195 -9.05 -5.11 -0.67
N PHE A 196 -10.10 -5.83 -0.41
CA PHE A 196 -10.62 -6.93 -1.20
C PHE A 196 -9.54 -7.96 -1.62
N TYR A 197 -8.54 -8.18 -0.73
CA TYR A 197 -7.58 -9.26 -0.91
C TYR A 197 -8.33 -10.60 -1.03
N LEU A 198 -7.87 -11.50 -1.91
CA LEU A 198 -8.60 -12.75 -2.17
C LEU A 198 -8.52 -13.73 -0.99
N GLU A 199 -7.35 -13.86 -0.36
CA GLU A 199 -7.18 -14.55 0.92
C GLU A 199 -7.63 -13.63 2.06
N THR A 200 -8.73 -13.97 2.74
CA THR A 200 -9.21 -13.23 3.91
C THR A 200 -8.19 -13.29 5.06
N GLN A 201 -8.44 -12.56 6.14
CA GLN A 201 -7.61 -12.67 7.36
C GLN A 201 -7.63 -14.10 7.87
N ILE A 202 -6.44 -14.65 8.12
CA ILE A 202 -6.28 -16.04 8.56
C ILE A 202 -5.04 -16.19 9.43
N SER A 203 -5.19 -16.96 10.51
CA SER A 203 -4.10 -17.43 11.37
C SER A 203 -4.32 -18.86 11.80
N SER A 204 -3.22 -19.59 11.97
CA SER A 204 -3.19 -20.91 12.60
C SER A 204 -2.07 -20.94 13.64
N VAL A 205 -2.36 -21.39 14.84
CA VAL A 205 -1.41 -21.36 15.97
C VAL A 205 -1.20 -22.78 16.50
N MET A 206 0.07 -23.13 16.69
CA MET A 206 0.48 -24.42 17.25
C MET A 206 1.31 -24.19 18.52
N PRO A 207 0.86 -24.66 19.69
CA PRO A 207 1.68 -24.67 20.90
C PRO A 207 2.95 -25.53 20.73
N THR A 208 4.07 -25.12 21.33
CA THR A 208 5.33 -25.87 21.34
C THR A 208 5.64 -26.45 22.71
N GLU A 209 6.53 -27.45 22.79
CA GLU A 209 6.89 -28.14 24.02
C GLU A 209 7.52 -27.23 25.09
N ASP A 210 8.18 -26.13 24.70
CA ASP A 210 8.81 -25.16 25.58
C ASP A 210 7.87 -24.07 26.11
N GLY A 211 6.56 -24.24 25.94
CA GLY A 211 5.54 -23.25 26.32
C GLY A 211 5.53 -22.02 25.43
N GLY A 212 6.06 -22.14 24.21
CA GLY A 212 5.97 -21.14 23.16
C GLY A 212 4.88 -21.48 22.13
N MET A 213 4.85 -20.73 21.04
CA MET A 213 3.90 -20.93 19.93
C MET A 213 4.51 -20.63 18.57
N ILE A 214 4.12 -21.40 17.56
CA ILE A 214 4.31 -21.05 16.16
C ILE A 214 2.99 -20.51 15.62
N VAL A 215 3.04 -19.30 15.09
CA VAL A 215 1.90 -18.57 14.52
C VAL A 215 2.08 -18.50 12.99
N TYR A 216 1.30 -19.26 12.26
CA TYR A 216 1.19 -19.15 10.81
C TYR A 216 0.14 -18.08 10.50
N CYS A 217 0.57 -16.90 10.04
CA CYS A 217 -0.32 -15.75 9.87
C CYS A 217 -0.13 -15.09 8.50
N SER A 218 -1.23 -14.78 7.83
CA SER A 218 -1.23 -13.97 6.61
C SER A 218 -1.09 -12.50 7.01
N THR A 219 0.16 -12.02 7.14
CA THR A 219 0.48 -10.69 7.65
C THR A 219 1.58 -9.99 6.86
N GLN A 220 1.47 -8.67 6.71
CA GLN A 220 2.55 -7.80 6.21
C GLN A 220 3.58 -7.47 7.30
N ASN A 221 3.29 -7.77 8.57
CA ASN A 221 4.10 -7.38 9.72
C ASN A 221 4.27 -8.53 10.73
N PRO A 222 5.09 -9.54 10.41
CA PRO A 222 5.31 -10.67 11.32
C PRO A 222 5.82 -10.27 12.71
N THR A 223 6.66 -9.24 12.79
CA THR A 223 7.23 -8.77 14.07
C THR A 223 6.16 -8.15 14.98
N GLU A 224 5.19 -7.41 14.42
CA GLU A 224 4.09 -6.84 15.21
C GLU A 224 3.14 -7.94 15.71
N VAL A 225 2.80 -8.91 14.84
CA VAL A 225 2.01 -10.08 15.26
C VAL A 225 2.73 -10.82 16.38
N GLN A 226 4.05 -11.04 16.27
CA GLN A 226 4.86 -11.65 17.34
C GLN A 226 4.75 -10.88 18.66
N LYS A 227 4.90 -9.56 18.59
CA LYS A 227 4.81 -8.67 19.76
C LYS A 227 3.42 -8.75 20.41
N LEU A 228 2.36 -8.53 19.61
CA LEU A 228 0.99 -8.46 20.14
C LEU A 228 0.52 -9.83 20.69
N VAL A 229 0.87 -10.94 20.05
CA VAL A 229 0.61 -12.28 20.60
C VAL A 229 1.33 -12.48 21.93
N ALA A 230 2.59 -12.06 22.06
CA ALA A 230 3.33 -12.15 23.31
C ALA A 230 2.69 -11.28 24.41
N GLU A 231 2.24 -10.07 24.08
CA GLU A 231 1.59 -9.13 25.01
C GLU A 231 0.23 -9.64 25.51
N VAL A 232 -0.63 -10.19 24.63
CA VAL A 232 -1.94 -10.74 25.06
C VAL A 232 -1.81 -12.02 25.88
N LEU A 233 -0.70 -12.74 25.74
CA LEU A 233 -0.42 -13.95 26.52
C LEU A 233 0.40 -13.69 27.79
N ASP A 234 0.91 -12.48 27.99
CA ASP A 234 1.85 -12.11 29.05
C ASP A 234 3.12 -13.00 29.06
N VAL A 235 3.71 -13.19 27.87
CA VAL A 235 4.94 -13.96 27.70
C VAL A 235 6.00 -13.14 26.95
N SER A 236 7.26 -13.57 27.02
CA SER A 236 8.32 -12.90 26.27
C SER A 236 8.24 -13.19 24.76
N MET A 237 8.61 -12.21 23.92
CA MET A 237 8.54 -12.29 22.45
C MET A 237 9.28 -13.50 21.88
N ASN A 238 10.38 -13.95 22.50
CA ASN A 238 11.15 -15.10 22.03
C ASN A 238 10.47 -16.46 22.23
N LYS A 239 9.30 -16.50 22.89
CA LYS A 239 8.42 -17.67 22.95
C LYS A 239 7.49 -17.78 21.74
N ILE A 240 7.36 -16.72 20.95
CA ILE A 240 6.45 -16.65 19.82
C ILE A 240 7.25 -16.59 18.52
N VAL A 241 6.95 -17.48 17.59
CA VAL A 241 7.52 -17.49 16.24
C VAL A 241 6.40 -17.23 15.25
N VAL A 242 6.56 -16.23 14.38
CA VAL A 242 5.62 -15.98 13.27
C VAL A 242 6.24 -16.42 11.96
N ASP A 243 5.52 -17.23 11.20
CA ASP A 243 5.96 -17.80 9.92
C ASP A 243 4.98 -17.46 8.80
N MET A 244 5.47 -16.85 7.73
CA MET A 244 4.65 -16.41 6.59
C MET A 244 5.40 -16.61 5.26
N ARG A 245 4.90 -17.49 4.39
CA ARG A 245 5.54 -17.76 3.08
C ARG A 245 5.03 -16.82 1.98
N ARG A 246 3.73 -16.62 1.88
CA ARG A 246 3.04 -15.74 0.93
C ARG A 246 1.65 -15.39 1.42
N MET A 247 1.12 -14.28 0.92
CA MET A 247 -0.26 -13.83 1.15
C MET A 247 -1.03 -13.78 -0.16
N GLY A 248 -2.32 -14.04 -0.12
CA GLY A 248 -3.26 -13.83 -1.22
C GLY A 248 -3.73 -12.38 -1.32
N GLY A 249 -2.78 -11.44 -1.38
CA GLY A 249 -2.99 -10.00 -1.33
C GLY A 249 -2.90 -9.44 0.08
N GLY A 250 -2.53 -8.16 0.18
CA GLY A 250 -2.45 -7.43 1.45
C GLY A 250 -2.89 -5.98 1.27
N PHE A 251 -2.24 -5.23 0.38
CA PHE A 251 -2.53 -3.84 0.00
C PHE A 251 -2.52 -2.83 1.16
N GLY A 252 -1.99 -3.21 2.33
CA GLY A 252 -2.03 -2.48 3.59
C GLY A 252 -3.02 -3.06 4.61
N GLY A 253 -4.04 -3.82 4.19
CA GLY A 253 -5.07 -4.39 5.05
C GLY A 253 -4.61 -5.54 5.94
N LYS A 254 -3.38 -6.03 5.77
CA LYS A 254 -2.76 -7.05 6.61
C LYS A 254 -1.51 -6.51 7.34
N GLU A 255 -1.39 -5.18 7.44
CA GLU A 255 -0.30 -4.55 8.18
C GLU A 255 -0.53 -4.65 9.69
N THR A 256 -1.67 -4.18 10.19
CA THR A 256 -2.07 -4.24 11.61
C THR A 256 -3.24 -5.20 11.85
N GLN A 257 -4.20 -5.26 10.94
CA GLN A 257 -5.46 -5.98 11.10
C GLN A 257 -5.30 -7.51 11.19
N ALA A 258 -4.17 -8.06 10.76
CA ALA A 258 -3.85 -9.48 10.88
C ALA A 258 -3.61 -9.93 12.33
N ALA A 259 -3.37 -9.01 13.25
CA ALA A 259 -3.09 -9.30 14.64
C ALA A 259 -4.32 -9.87 15.38
N SER A 260 -5.53 -9.38 15.11
CA SER A 260 -6.73 -9.81 15.84
C SER A 260 -7.01 -11.32 15.72
N PRO A 261 -7.10 -11.94 14.52
CA PRO A 261 -7.27 -13.39 14.43
C PRO A 261 -6.08 -14.18 14.98
N ALA A 262 -4.85 -13.66 14.88
CA ALA A 262 -3.67 -14.30 15.45
C ALA A 262 -3.72 -14.34 16.98
N CYS A 263 -4.06 -13.21 17.61
CA CYS A 263 -4.18 -13.10 19.07
C CYS A 263 -5.32 -13.96 19.60
N LEU A 264 -6.51 -13.97 18.95
CA LEU A 264 -7.63 -14.83 19.34
C LEU A 264 -7.26 -16.31 19.28
N CYS A 265 -6.61 -16.75 18.20
CA CYS A 265 -6.08 -18.11 18.09
C CYS A 265 -5.09 -18.44 19.20
N ALA A 266 -4.15 -17.52 19.48
CA ALA A 266 -3.12 -17.71 20.49
C ALA A 266 -3.70 -17.81 21.91
N VAL A 267 -4.67 -16.97 22.26
CA VAL A 267 -5.37 -17.05 23.57
C VAL A 267 -6.09 -18.38 23.72
N VAL A 268 -6.85 -18.82 22.70
CA VAL A 268 -7.51 -20.12 22.75
C VAL A 268 -6.51 -21.28 22.82
N ALA A 269 -5.42 -21.22 22.05
CA ALA A 269 -4.38 -22.25 22.08
C ALA A 269 -3.70 -22.32 23.45
N HIS A 270 -3.45 -21.17 24.09
CA HIS A 270 -2.89 -21.09 25.44
C HIS A 270 -3.82 -21.74 26.48
N LEU A 271 -5.11 -21.41 26.46
CA LEU A 271 -6.09 -21.89 27.42
C LEU A 271 -6.43 -23.39 27.26
N THR A 272 -6.34 -23.91 26.04
CA THR A 272 -6.75 -25.29 25.74
C THR A 272 -5.60 -26.28 25.59
N GLY A 273 -4.37 -25.78 25.34
CA GLY A 273 -3.21 -26.59 24.96
C GLY A 273 -3.33 -27.23 23.57
N GLN A 274 -4.30 -26.80 22.73
CA GLN A 274 -4.58 -27.41 21.44
C GLN A 274 -4.23 -26.44 20.29
N PRO A 275 -3.82 -26.94 19.11
CA PRO A 275 -3.69 -26.12 17.92
C PRO A 275 -5.01 -25.45 17.55
N THR A 276 -4.93 -24.25 17.01
CA THR A 276 -6.10 -23.45 16.64
C THR A 276 -5.99 -22.87 15.24
N LYS A 277 -7.12 -22.62 14.59
CA LYS A 277 -7.20 -21.93 13.30
C LYS A 277 -8.39 -20.98 13.29
N MET A 278 -8.18 -19.76 12.82
CA MET A 278 -9.24 -18.80 12.56
C MET A 278 -9.10 -18.27 11.13
N ARG A 279 -10.11 -18.49 10.31
CA ARG A 279 -10.24 -17.87 8.99
C ARG A 279 -11.53 -17.06 8.98
N LEU A 280 -11.42 -15.77 8.71
CA LEU A 280 -12.60 -14.92 8.60
C LEU A 280 -13.33 -15.22 7.28
N PRO A 281 -14.64 -15.57 7.30
CA PRO A 281 -15.43 -15.52 6.08
C PRO A 281 -15.46 -14.09 5.50
N ARG A 282 -15.70 -13.95 4.20
CA ARG A 282 -15.59 -12.64 3.52
C ARG A 282 -16.46 -11.54 4.14
N VAL A 283 -17.66 -11.85 4.54
CA VAL A 283 -18.59 -10.86 5.12
C VAL A 283 -18.09 -10.38 6.48
N GLU A 284 -17.65 -11.30 7.33
CA GLU A 284 -17.10 -10.99 8.65
C GLU A 284 -15.77 -10.24 8.53
N ASP A 285 -14.92 -10.60 7.57
CA ASP A 285 -13.69 -9.88 7.29
C ASP A 285 -13.97 -8.42 6.93
N MET A 286 -14.89 -8.18 5.99
CA MET A 286 -15.28 -6.83 5.58
C MET A 286 -16.01 -6.03 6.67
N LEU A 287 -16.67 -6.69 7.62
CA LEU A 287 -17.33 -6.00 8.74
C LEU A 287 -16.34 -5.67 9.86
N MET A 288 -15.40 -6.57 10.12
CA MET A 288 -14.50 -6.51 11.27
C MET A 288 -13.28 -5.61 11.01
N THR A 289 -12.77 -5.61 9.76
CA THR A 289 -11.49 -4.96 9.42
C THR A 289 -11.66 -3.52 8.93
N GLY A 290 -10.60 -2.72 9.09
CA GLY A 290 -10.52 -1.34 8.62
C GLY A 290 -10.42 -1.22 7.10
N LYS A 291 -10.67 -0.02 6.58
CA LYS A 291 -10.72 0.34 5.16
C LYS A 291 -9.72 1.46 4.86
N ARG A 292 -9.55 1.84 3.58
CA ARG A 292 -8.98 3.14 3.23
C ARG A 292 -9.82 4.24 3.86
N HIS A 293 -9.19 5.16 4.54
CA HIS A 293 -9.86 6.32 5.16
C HIS A 293 -10.67 7.10 4.12
N PRO A 294 -12.00 7.25 4.28
CA PRO A 294 -12.74 8.31 3.62
C PRO A 294 -12.25 9.68 4.09
N PHE A 295 -12.29 10.69 3.21
CA PHE A 295 -11.94 12.07 3.57
C PHE A 295 -13.05 13.03 3.18
N TYR A 296 -13.23 14.05 3.99
CA TYR A 296 -13.90 15.28 3.62
C TYR A 296 -12.86 16.39 3.51
N VAL A 297 -12.93 17.16 2.44
CA VAL A 297 -11.96 18.21 2.13
C VAL A 297 -12.70 19.53 1.96
N GLU A 298 -12.21 20.59 2.59
CA GLU A 298 -12.56 21.97 2.25
C GLU A 298 -11.31 22.66 1.69
N TYR A 299 -11.47 23.46 0.64
CA TYR A 299 -10.38 24.22 0.07
C TYR A 299 -10.74 25.68 -0.17
N ASP A 300 -9.75 26.56 0.02
CA ASP A 300 -9.80 27.99 -0.28
C ASP A 300 -8.50 28.37 -0.99
N VAL A 301 -8.59 28.86 -2.21
CA VAL A 301 -7.43 28.98 -3.10
C VAL A 301 -7.43 30.30 -3.85
N GLY A 302 -6.31 31.02 -3.75
CA GLY A 302 -6.02 32.26 -4.47
C GLY A 302 -4.99 32.04 -5.58
N PHE A 303 -5.23 32.62 -6.76
CA PHE A 303 -4.38 32.44 -7.94
C PHE A 303 -4.45 33.66 -8.88
N ASP A 304 -3.54 33.71 -9.87
CA ASP A 304 -3.51 34.75 -10.89
C ASP A 304 -4.20 34.30 -12.21
N SER A 305 -4.32 35.21 -13.18
CA SER A 305 -4.91 34.96 -14.49
C SER A 305 -4.20 33.89 -15.35
N THR A 306 -2.99 33.45 -14.96
CA THR A 306 -2.29 32.31 -15.57
C THR A 306 -2.64 30.99 -14.91
N GLY A 307 -3.40 31.00 -13.82
CA GLY A 307 -3.73 29.83 -12.98
C GLY A 307 -2.62 29.45 -11.99
N ARG A 308 -1.63 30.30 -11.78
CA ARG A 308 -0.57 30.06 -10.79
C ARG A 308 -1.09 30.34 -9.38
N LEU A 309 -0.85 29.38 -8.47
CA LEU A 309 -1.22 29.48 -7.06
C LEU A 309 -0.42 30.58 -6.34
N HIS A 310 -1.11 31.43 -5.59
CA HIS A 310 -0.55 32.40 -4.68
C HIS A 310 -0.72 31.97 -3.23
N GLY A 311 -1.92 31.51 -2.84
CA GLY A 311 -2.20 31.02 -1.50
C GLY A 311 -3.20 29.87 -1.50
N ILE A 312 -3.08 28.96 -0.54
CA ILE A 312 -3.98 27.84 -0.37
C ILE A 312 -4.22 27.52 1.10
N ALA A 313 -5.48 27.30 1.45
CA ALA A 313 -5.88 26.72 2.74
C ALA A 313 -6.68 25.43 2.48
N LEU A 314 -6.30 24.36 3.15
CA LEU A 314 -6.94 23.04 3.05
C LEU A 314 -7.33 22.54 4.44
N GLU A 315 -8.57 22.04 4.58
CA GLU A 315 -9.04 21.25 5.71
C GLU A 315 -9.18 19.79 5.23
N LEU A 316 -8.37 18.88 5.77
CA LEU A 316 -8.36 17.46 5.43
C LEU A 316 -8.90 16.66 6.61
N ALA A 317 -10.18 16.32 6.59
CA ALA A 317 -10.83 15.53 7.64
C ALA A 317 -10.87 14.05 7.26
N GLY A 318 -9.95 13.27 7.85
CA GLY A 318 -9.93 11.81 7.67
C GLY A 318 -10.92 11.12 8.62
N ASN A 319 -11.77 10.24 8.08
CA ASN A 319 -12.58 9.34 8.89
C ASN A 319 -11.69 8.21 9.42
N CYS A 320 -11.37 8.20 10.70
CA CYS A 320 -10.47 7.22 11.32
C CYS A 320 -11.20 5.96 11.80
N GLY A 321 -12.54 5.97 11.85
CA GLY A 321 -13.28 4.94 12.55
C GLY A 321 -13.24 5.11 14.07
N CYS A 322 -13.36 4.02 14.81
CA CYS A 322 -13.53 4.08 16.27
C CYS A 322 -12.22 4.27 17.05
N SER A 323 -11.06 3.92 16.47
CA SER A 323 -9.76 3.96 17.14
C SER A 323 -8.66 4.64 16.30
N PRO A 324 -7.48 4.93 16.90
CA PRO A 324 -6.37 5.52 16.16
C PRO A 324 -5.77 4.64 15.07
N ASP A 325 -5.56 3.33 15.30
CA ASP A 325 -4.78 2.43 14.44
C ASP A 325 -3.54 3.16 13.84
N LEU A 326 -3.47 3.31 12.52
CA LEU A 326 -2.40 4.07 11.81
C LEU A 326 -2.83 5.48 11.35
N SER A 327 -4.01 5.94 11.77
CA SER A 327 -4.64 7.18 11.27
C SER A 327 -3.80 8.44 11.45
N ALA A 328 -2.98 8.52 12.52
CA ALA A 328 -2.08 9.65 12.72
C ALA A 328 -1.16 9.86 11.51
N SER A 329 -0.44 8.80 11.15
CA SER A 329 0.52 8.82 10.05
C SER A 329 -0.15 8.91 8.68
N ILE A 330 -1.37 8.35 8.53
CA ILE A 330 -2.14 8.38 7.27
C ILE A 330 -2.62 9.80 6.97
N VAL A 331 -3.18 10.50 7.96
CA VAL A 331 -3.60 11.90 7.79
C VAL A 331 -2.39 12.81 7.59
N ASP A 332 -1.29 12.61 8.35
CA ASP A 332 -0.04 13.35 8.12
C ASP A 332 0.47 13.15 6.68
N ARG A 333 0.40 11.92 6.15
CA ARG A 333 0.83 11.64 4.77
C ARG A 333 -0.09 12.26 3.72
N ALA A 334 -1.40 12.36 3.97
CA ALA A 334 -2.30 13.14 3.14
C ALA A 334 -1.89 14.61 3.08
N MET A 335 -1.53 15.20 4.23
CA MET A 335 -1.02 16.57 4.31
C MET A 335 0.30 16.74 3.53
N PHE A 336 1.26 15.80 3.64
CA PHE A 336 2.50 15.86 2.85
C PHE A 336 2.26 15.82 1.34
N HIS A 337 1.28 15.03 0.88
CA HIS A 337 1.01 14.84 -0.54
C HIS A 337 -0.14 15.72 -1.07
N ALA A 338 -0.66 16.65 -0.26
CA ALA A 338 -1.58 17.69 -0.70
C ALA A 338 -0.94 18.68 -1.71
N ASP A 339 0.36 18.56 -1.92
CA ASP A 339 1.10 19.28 -2.97
C ASP A 339 1.16 18.50 -4.30
N ASN A 340 0.97 17.19 -4.29
CA ASN A 340 1.28 16.32 -5.43
C ASN A 340 2.57 16.78 -6.14
N SER A 341 2.45 17.30 -7.36
CA SER A 341 3.55 17.79 -8.22
C SER A 341 3.66 19.31 -8.23
N TYR A 342 2.94 20.03 -7.36
CA TYR A 342 2.75 21.49 -7.42
C TYR A 342 3.42 22.22 -6.27
N TYR A 343 4.06 23.33 -6.60
CA TYR A 343 4.68 24.19 -5.62
C TYR A 343 3.64 25.02 -4.87
N LEU A 344 3.53 24.82 -3.59
CA LEU A 344 2.69 25.58 -2.67
C LEU A 344 3.57 26.62 -1.93
N GLY A 345 3.46 27.87 -2.32
CA GLY A 345 4.23 28.99 -1.74
C GLY A 345 3.73 29.36 -0.33
N ASP A 346 2.52 29.89 -0.26
CA ASP A 346 1.82 30.26 0.97
C ASP A 346 0.69 29.26 1.20
N ALA A 347 0.86 28.39 2.19
CA ALA A 347 -0.04 27.28 2.41
C ALA A 347 -0.32 27.04 3.90
N THR A 348 -1.59 26.78 4.23
CA THR A 348 -2.03 26.21 5.51
C THR A 348 -2.83 24.94 5.23
N ILE A 349 -2.37 23.81 5.76
CA ILE A 349 -3.00 22.51 5.58
C ILE A 349 -3.29 21.94 6.96
N ASN A 350 -4.57 21.81 7.31
CA ASN A 350 -5.04 21.21 8.55
C ASN A 350 -5.46 19.76 8.32
N GLY A 351 -4.97 18.85 9.16
CA GLY A 351 -5.34 17.44 9.12
C GLY A 351 -6.11 17.06 10.39
N HIS A 352 -7.34 16.56 10.25
CA HIS A 352 -8.21 16.17 11.34
C HIS A 352 -8.39 14.66 11.38
N ARG A 353 -8.30 14.06 12.58
CA ARG A 353 -8.44 12.62 12.82
C ARG A 353 -9.82 12.38 13.43
N CYS A 354 -10.85 12.38 12.59
CA CYS A 354 -12.25 12.30 12.99
C CYS A 354 -12.60 10.88 13.49
N LYS A 355 -13.19 10.80 14.68
CA LYS A 355 -13.71 9.57 15.28
C LYS A 355 -15.14 9.32 14.81
N THR A 356 -15.40 8.11 14.32
CA THR A 356 -16.77 7.66 13.98
C THR A 356 -17.01 6.25 14.51
N ASN A 357 -18.28 5.85 14.58
CA ASN A 357 -18.68 4.51 15.00
C ASN A 357 -18.70 3.52 13.81
N THR A 358 -17.54 3.43 13.15
CA THR A 358 -17.24 2.43 12.11
C THR A 358 -15.96 1.69 12.49
N ALA A 359 -15.64 0.57 11.82
CA ALA A 359 -14.36 -0.10 12.02
C ALA A 359 -13.19 0.88 11.86
N SER A 360 -12.14 0.72 12.66
CA SER A 360 -10.94 1.56 12.60
C SER A 360 -10.32 1.47 11.23
N ASN A 361 -10.33 2.58 10.49
CA ASN A 361 -9.71 2.65 9.18
C ASN A 361 -8.19 2.51 9.30
N THR A 362 -7.57 1.86 8.32
CA THR A 362 -6.19 1.41 8.40
C THR A 362 -5.38 1.73 7.15
N ALA A 363 -4.13 1.24 7.10
CA ALA A 363 -3.27 1.35 5.94
C ALA A 363 -3.93 0.81 4.67
N TYR A 364 -3.78 1.55 3.59
CA TYR A 364 -4.12 1.12 2.24
C TYR A 364 -3.13 1.73 1.25
N ARG A 365 -2.76 1.02 0.19
CA ARG A 365 -1.79 1.41 -0.86
C ARG A 365 -1.78 2.93 -1.12
N GLY A 366 -0.67 3.61 -0.80
CA GLY A 366 -0.50 5.06 -0.83
C GLY A 366 -0.65 5.79 0.51
N PHE A 367 -1.27 5.15 1.54
CA PHE A 367 -1.24 5.53 2.96
C PHE A 367 -1.62 7.00 3.23
N GLY A 368 -2.75 7.47 2.67
CA GLY A 368 -3.20 8.88 2.79
C GLY A 368 -2.73 9.79 1.65
N GLY A 369 -1.57 9.50 1.05
CA GLY A 369 -1.08 10.26 -0.11
C GLY A 369 -2.09 10.41 -1.25
N PRO A 370 -2.80 9.32 -1.64
CA PRO A 370 -3.84 9.43 -2.68
C PRO A 370 -4.92 10.44 -2.38
N GLN A 371 -5.39 10.54 -1.13
CA GLN A 371 -6.44 11.47 -0.73
C GLN A 371 -5.96 12.93 -0.82
N GLY A 372 -4.72 13.20 -0.36
CA GLY A 372 -4.11 14.53 -0.51
C GLY A 372 -3.94 14.93 -1.97
N MET A 373 -3.53 13.97 -2.83
CA MET A 373 -3.37 14.25 -4.27
C MET A 373 -4.71 14.49 -4.98
N VAL A 374 -5.75 13.72 -4.66
CA VAL A 374 -7.10 13.95 -5.23
C VAL A 374 -7.61 15.34 -4.86
N ALA A 375 -7.36 15.79 -3.62
CA ALA A 375 -7.77 17.13 -3.18
C ALA A 375 -7.13 18.24 -4.02
N ILE A 376 -5.83 18.18 -4.29
CA ILE A 376 -5.17 19.21 -5.10
C ILE A 376 -5.48 19.09 -6.59
N GLU A 377 -5.73 17.90 -7.11
CA GLU A 377 -6.14 17.71 -8.52
C GLU A 377 -7.54 18.28 -8.77
N GLU A 378 -8.46 18.22 -7.78
CA GLU A 378 -9.73 18.95 -7.79
C GLU A 378 -9.53 20.45 -7.93
N VAL A 379 -8.61 21.00 -7.13
CA VAL A 379 -8.27 22.44 -7.16
C VAL A 379 -7.73 22.85 -8.54
N MET A 380 -6.81 22.06 -9.13
CA MET A 380 -6.24 22.38 -10.45
C MET A 380 -7.30 22.42 -11.54
N ASP A 381 -8.23 21.47 -11.56
CA ASP A 381 -9.33 21.45 -12.50
C ASP A 381 -10.30 22.63 -12.27
N ALA A 382 -10.64 22.94 -11.01
CA ALA A 382 -11.51 24.05 -10.67
C ALA A 382 -10.94 25.41 -11.13
N ILE A 383 -9.64 25.64 -10.93
CA ILE A 383 -8.93 26.85 -11.44
C ILE A 383 -9.02 26.91 -12.97
N ALA A 384 -8.76 25.80 -13.65
CA ALA A 384 -8.81 25.74 -15.10
C ALA A 384 -10.21 26.09 -15.64
N ARG A 385 -11.27 25.60 -15.00
CA ARG A 385 -12.65 25.94 -15.38
C ARG A 385 -12.97 27.40 -15.11
N HIS A 386 -12.55 27.94 -13.96
CA HIS A 386 -12.77 29.34 -13.62
C HIS A 386 -12.14 30.30 -14.63
N LEU A 387 -10.93 30.00 -15.10
CA LEU A 387 -10.19 30.83 -16.07
C LEU A 387 -10.48 30.47 -17.53
N GLY A 388 -11.17 29.37 -17.81
CA GLY A 388 -11.36 28.87 -19.18
C GLY A 388 -10.09 28.34 -19.84
N LEU A 389 -9.11 27.92 -19.04
CA LEU A 389 -7.83 27.40 -19.49
C LEU A 389 -7.88 25.86 -19.65
N ASP A 390 -6.89 25.32 -20.37
CA ASP A 390 -6.69 23.87 -20.40
C ASP A 390 -6.17 23.40 -19.02
N PRO A 391 -6.75 22.35 -18.40
CA PRO A 391 -6.31 21.87 -17.10
C PRO A 391 -4.82 21.50 -17.03
N LEU A 392 -4.25 21.00 -18.13
CA LEU A 392 -2.81 20.69 -18.18
C LEU A 392 -1.96 21.97 -18.14
N ALA A 393 -2.42 23.06 -18.75
CA ALA A 393 -1.73 24.35 -18.69
C ALA A 393 -1.65 24.88 -17.25
N VAL A 394 -2.73 24.78 -16.49
CA VAL A 394 -2.76 25.15 -15.06
C VAL A 394 -1.82 24.26 -14.24
N ARG A 395 -1.84 22.94 -14.46
CA ARG A 395 -0.91 22.01 -13.81
C ARG A 395 0.54 22.40 -14.07
N LYS A 396 0.91 22.63 -15.34
CA LYS A 396 2.30 23.00 -15.72
C LYS A 396 2.73 24.35 -15.13
N ALA A 397 1.84 25.34 -15.02
CA ALA A 397 2.12 26.63 -14.39
C ALA A 397 2.49 26.48 -12.89
N ASN A 398 2.03 25.41 -12.25
CA ASN A 398 2.24 25.14 -10.83
C ASN A 398 3.30 24.08 -10.51
N TYR A 399 3.88 23.41 -11.49
CA TYR A 399 4.91 22.39 -11.25
C TYR A 399 6.05 22.89 -10.37
N TYR A 400 6.60 21.98 -9.57
CA TYR A 400 7.90 22.22 -8.95
C TYR A 400 8.95 22.51 -10.02
N GLY A 401 9.75 23.53 -9.80
CA GLY A 401 10.90 23.84 -10.65
C GLY A 401 12.11 22.97 -10.29
N LYS A 402 13.20 23.16 -11.05
CA LYS A 402 14.49 22.46 -10.81
C LYS A 402 15.39 23.22 -9.82
N THR A 403 15.42 24.53 -9.89
CA THR A 403 16.31 25.39 -9.09
C THR A 403 15.53 26.37 -8.23
N GLU A 404 14.36 26.83 -8.69
CA GLU A 404 13.46 27.72 -7.98
C GLU A 404 12.10 27.03 -7.82
N ARG A 405 11.32 27.41 -6.80
CA ARG A 405 10.04 26.75 -6.50
C ARG A 405 10.18 25.23 -6.37
N ASN A 406 11.28 24.76 -5.78
CA ASN A 406 11.64 23.35 -5.67
C ASN A 406 11.65 22.83 -4.23
N VAL A 407 11.12 23.61 -3.29
CA VAL A 407 11.02 23.21 -1.87
C VAL A 407 9.56 23.02 -1.49
N THR A 408 9.22 21.88 -0.90
CA THR A 408 7.86 21.54 -0.46
C THR A 408 7.39 22.42 0.70
N HIS A 409 6.08 22.40 0.99
CA HIS A 409 5.50 23.13 2.12
C HIS A 409 5.98 22.59 3.49
N TYR A 410 6.58 21.38 3.53
CA TYR A 410 7.25 20.80 4.70
C TYR A 410 8.78 20.91 4.62
N TYR A 411 9.29 21.78 3.74
CA TYR A 411 10.70 22.20 3.61
C TYR A 411 11.69 21.15 3.11
N GLN A 412 11.23 20.09 2.44
CA GLN A 412 12.11 19.19 1.68
C GLN A 412 12.32 19.71 0.26
N THR A 413 13.56 19.70 -0.21
CA THR A 413 13.87 19.99 -1.62
C THR A 413 13.41 18.83 -2.50
N VAL A 414 12.74 19.16 -3.61
CA VAL A 414 12.37 18.20 -4.67
C VAL A 414 13.57 18.06 -5.59
N GLU A 415 14.46 17.15 -5.21
CA GLU A 415 15.68 16.86 -5.96
C GLU A 415 15.38 16.02 -7.20
N HIS A 416 16.20 16.18 -8.27
CA HIS A 416 16.11 15.38 -9.50
C HIS A 416 14.72 15.36 -10.13
N ASN A 417 14.03 16.50 -10.07
CA ASN A 417 12.71 16.69 -10.64
C ASN A 417 12.71 16.46 -12.16
N MET A 418 11.85 15.60 -12.64
CA MET A 418 11.69 15.21 -14.04
C MET A 418 10.27 15.43 -14.59
N LEU A 419 9.44 16.20 -13.87
CA LEU A 419 8.03 16.40 -14.21
C LEU A 419 7.82 17.02 -15.58
N GLU A 420 8.59 18.05 -15.92
CA GLU A 420 8.48 18.73 -17.22
C GLU A 420 8.82 17.80 -18.38
N GLU A 421 9.93 17.07 -18.29
CA GLU A 421 10.37 16.14 -19.32
C GLU A 421 9.40 14.97 -19.48
N MET A 422 8.96 14.38 -18.37
CA MET A 422 7.97 13.28 -18.41
C MET A 422 6.65 13.72 -19.00
N THR A 423 6.17 14.91 -18.60
CA THR A 423 4.91 15.45 -19.11
C THR A 423 5.02 15.73 -20.60
N ALA A 424 6.11 16.32 -21.07
CA ALA A 424 6.34 16.60 -22.50
C ALA A 424 6.41 15.31 -23.32
N GLU A 425 7.11 14.28 -22.85
CA GLU A 425 7.17 12.96 -23.48
C GLU A 425 5.77 12.33 -23.57
N LEU A 426 4.97 12.42 -22.49
CA LEU A 426 3.63 11.85 -22.48
C LEU A 426 2.64 12.67 -23.31
N GLU A 427 2.75 14.01 -23.36
CA GLU A 427 1.97 14.88 -24.28
C GLU A 427 2.13 14.44 -25.72
N GLU A 428 3.39 14.22 -26.15
CA GLU A 428 3.71 13.79 -27.52
C GLU A 428 3.23 12.36 -27.77
N SER A 429 3.62 11.39 -26.95
CA SER A 429 3.33 9.97 -27.15
C SER A 429 1.84 9.64 -27.02
N SER A 430 1.11 10.34 -26.17
CA SER A 430 -0.34 10.23 -26.05
C SER A 430 -1.12 11.04 -27.07
N GLN A 431 -0.48 11.92 -27.82
CA GLN A 431 -1.12 12.87 -28.76
C GLN A 431 -2.16 13.77 -28.05
N TYR A 432 -1.77 14.31 -26.89
CA TYR A 432 -2.69 15.02 -26.00
C TYR A 432 -3.46 16.15 -26.70
N PHE A 433 -2.78 17.05 -27.40
CA PHE A 433 -3.40 18.24 -27.99
C PHE A 433 -4.31 17.90 -29.19
N GLU A 434 -3.90 16.97 -30.04
CA GLU A 434 -4.71 16.50 -31.17
C GLU A 434 -6.01 15.81 -30.70
N ARG A 435 -5.88 14.98 -29.67
CA ARG A 435 -7.02 14.28 -29.01
C ARG A 435 -7.93 15.28 -28.32
N ARG A 436 -7.37 16.27 -27.60
CA ARG A 436 -8.14 17.34 -26.94
C ARG A 436 -9.01 18.11 -27.95
N GLU A 437 -8.44 18.50 -29.10
CA GLU A 437 -9.19 19.19 -30.15
C GLU A 437 -10.23 18.28 -30.79
N ALA A 438 -9.89 17.03 -31.11
CA ALA A 438 -10.83 16.06 -31.64
C ALA A 438 -12.02 15.81 -30.70
N ILE A 439 -11.77 15.72 -29.39
CA ILE A 439 -12.79 15.59 -28.36
C ILE A 439 -13.70 16.81 -28.28
N ARG A 440 -13.15 18.02 -28.34
CA ARG A 440 -13.96 19.26 -28.39
C ARG A 440 -14.91 19.28 -29.59
N ARG A 441 -14.40 18.91 -30.78
CA ARG A 441 -15.24 18.79 -31.99
C ARG A 441 -16.30 17.70 -31.87
N TYR A 442 -15.94 16.54 -31.28
CA TYR A 442 -16.87 15.44 -31.02
C TYR A 442 -18.00 15.91 -30.09
N ASN A 443 -17.64 16.51 -28.96
CA ASN A 443 -18.59 16.95 -27.92
C ASN A 443 -19.55 18.05 -28.43
N ALA A 444 -19.10 18.94 -29.33
CA ALA A 444 -19.93 19.96 -29.94
C ALA A 444 -21.04 19.35 -30.83
N ASN A 445 -20.80 18.19 -31.46
CA ASN A 445 -21.70 17.53 -32.37
C ASN A 445 -22.48 16.35 -31.77
N SER A 446 -22.09 15.88 -30.55
CA SER A 446 -22.75 14.77 -29.88
C SER A 446 -23.68 15.29 -28.78
N PRO A 447 -25.00 15.08 -28.85
CA PRO A 447 -25.93 15.58 -27.83
C PRO A 447 -25.94 14.77 -26.55
N ILE A 448 -25.60 13.49 -26.60
CA ILE A 448 -25.73 12.54 -25.48
C ILE A 448 -24.36 12.07 -24.98
N LEU A 449 -23.58 11.44 -25.88
CA LEU A 449 -22.27 10.89 -25.50
C LEU A 449 -21.24 12.01 -25.46
N LYS A 450 -20.54 12.14 -24.33
CA LYS A 450 -19.48 13.14 -24.16
C LYS A 450 -18.15 12.44 -23.86
N LYS A 451 -17.09 12.93 -24.50
CA LYS A 451 -15.73 12.47 -24.23
C LYS A 451 -14.99 13.42 -23.31
N GLY A 452 -14.07 12.90 -22.51
CA GLY A 452 -13.17 13.69 -21.67
C GLY A 452 -11.75 13.17 -21.76
N LEU A 453 -10.80 14.07 -21.50
CA LEU A 453 -9.37 13.78 -21.52
C LEU A 453 -8.71 14.48 -20.34
N ALA A 454 -7.89 13.77 -19.59
CA ALA A 454 -7.07 14.37 -18.54
C ALA A 454 -5.67 13.77 -18.52
N LEU A 455 -4.67 14.64 -18.31
CA LEU A 455 -3.29 14.23 -18.01
C LEU A 455 -2.95 14.75 -16.62
N THR A 456 -2.65 13.83 -15.70
CA THR A 456 -2.27 14.14 -14.32
C THR A 456 -0.88 13.62 -14.00
N PRO A 457 -0.05 14.41 -13.30
CA PRO A 457 1.26 13.98 -12.83
C PRO A 457 1.16 13.30 -11.47
N VAL A 458 2.22 12.58 -11.09
CA VAL A 458 2.42 12.01 -9.75
C VAL A 458 3.83 12.33 -9.27
N LYS A 459 3.96 12.86 -8.06
CA LYS A 459 5.19 12.92 -7.27
C LYS A 459 4.92 12.28 -5.92
N PHE A 460 5.48 11.10 -5.68
CA PHE A 460 5.25 10.36 -4.45
C PHE A 460 6.53 10.14 -3.65
N GLY A 461 6.52 10.51 -2.38
CA GLY A 461 7.66 10.36 -1.47
C GLY A 461 7.79 8.93 -0.93
N ILE A 462 9.01 8.40 -0.98
CA ILE A 462 9.34 7.03 -0.58
C ILE A 462 10.09 7.01 0.74
N SER A 463 9.45 6.55 1.78
CA SER A 463 9.89 6.03 3.08
C SER A 463 8.73 5.97 4.05
N PHE A 464 8.89 5.31 5.19
CA PHE A 464 8.01 5.51 6.33
C PHE A 464 8.22 6.91 6.92
N THR A 465 7.14 7.64 7.21
CA THR A 465 7.22 8.92 7.93
C THR A 465 7.61 8.74 9.40
N ALA A 466 7.31 7.55 9.98
CA ALA A 466 7.89 7.10 11.24
C ALA A 466 9.32 6.59 10.98
N SER A 467 10.32 7.44 11.19
CA SER A 467 11.70 7.23 10.73
C SER A 467 12.34 5.93 11.23
N PHE A 468 12.00 5.45 12.43
CA PHE A 468 12.52 4.21 13.02
C PHE A 468 12.12 2.95 12.26
N LEU A 469 11.04 2.99 11.45
CA LEU A 469 10.60 1.87 10.62
C LEU A 469 11.41 1.69 9.32
N ASN A 470 12.29 2.64 8.97
CA ASN A 470 13.09 2.56 7.75
C ASN A 470 14.35 1.72 7.94
N GLN A 471 14.17 0.44 8.32
CA GLN A 471 15.24 -0.53 8.55
C GLN A 471 14.80 -1.94 8.17
N ALA A 472 15.76 -2.80 7.81
CA ALA A 472 15.51 -4.22 7.56
C ALA A 472 16.74 -5.07 7.85
N GLY A 473 16.48 -6.37 8.08
CA GLY A 473 17.50 -7.40 8.23
C GLY A 473 17.39 -8.48 7.16
N ALA A 474 18.49 -9.20 6.93
CA ALA A 474 18.53 -10.39 6.11
C ALA A 474 19.50 -11.43 6.69
N LEU A 475 19.33 -12.70 6.29
CA LEU A 475 20.18 -13.82 6.66
C LEU A 475 20.51 -14.62 5.37
N ILE A 476 21.81 -14.85 5.14
CA ILE A 476 22.28 -15.66 4.01
C ILE A 476 23.17 -16.79 4.51
N HIS A 477 22.93 -17.99 3.99
CA HIS A 477 23.80 -19.14 4.13
C HIS A 477 24.19 -19.64 2.75
N VAL A 478 25.49 -19.85 2.49
CA VAL A 478 26.00 -20.53 1.31
C VAL A 478 26.38 -21.96 1.73
N TYR A 479 25.73 -22.94 1.11
CA TYR A 479 26.01 -24.35 1.39
C TYR A 479 27.25 -24.84 0.62
N THR A 480 27.81 -25.97 1.05
CA THR A 480 29.05 -26.52 0.48
C THR A 480 28.96 -26.94 -1.00
N ASP A 481 27.73 -27.08 -1.52
CA ASP A 481 27.46 -27.35 -2.93
C ASP A 481 27.26 -26.05 -3.77
N GLY A 482 27.47 -24.87 -3.15
CA GLY A 482 27.31 -23.58 -3.79
C GLY A 482 25.85 -23.10 -3.87
N SER A 483 24.87 -23.83 -3.34
CA SER A 483 23.50 -23.34 -3.22
C SER A 483 23.39 -22.28 -2.11
N ILE A 484 22.46 -21.34 -2.25
CA ILE A 484 22.33 -20.19 -1.37
C ILE A 484 20.93 -20.17 -0.74
N HIS A 485 20.87 -20.11 0.58
CA HIS A 485 19.65 -19.93 1.33
C HIS A 485 19.53 -18.47 1.74
N LEU A 486 18.41 -17.83 1.41
CA LEU A 486 18.11 -16.44 1.68
C LEU A 486 16.84 -16.30 2.51
N ASN A 487 16.93 -15.53 3.60
CA ASN A 487 15.79 -14.99 4.32
C ASN A 487 15.92 -13.49 4.48
N HIS A 488 14.81 -12.79 4.48
CA HIS A 488 14.71 -11.36 4.78
C HIS A 488 13.40 -11.07 5.53
N GLY A 489 13.30 -9.88 6.11
CA GLY A 489 12.13 -9.49 6.91
C GLY A 489 10.90 -9.08 6.10
N GLY A 490 11.05 -8.88 4.79
CA GLY A 490 9.95 -8.52 3.92
C GLY A 490 9.02 -9.71 3.62
N THR A 491 7.77 -9.41 3.35
CA THR A 491 6.71 -10.39 3.08
C THR A 491 6.24 -10.35 1.64
N GLU A 492 5.94 -11.53 1.04
CA GLU A 492 5.45 -11.67 -0.33
C GLU A 492 3.92 -11.65 -0.32
N MET A 493 3.34 -10.66 -1.02
CA MET A 493 1.89 -10.50 -1.17
C MET A 493 1.43 -10.42 -2.64
N GLY A 494 2.29 -10.91 -3.56
CA GLY A 494 2.07 -10.92 -5.00
C GLY A 494 2.86 -9.83 -5.76
N GLN A 495 3.58 -8.96 -5.05
CA GLN A 495 4.34 -7.86 -5.64
C GLN A 495 5.72 -8.26 -6.20
N GLY A 496 6.14 -9.51 -5.99
CA GLY A 496 7.42 -10.04 -6.48
C GLY A 496 8.64 -9.62 -5.67
N LEU A 497 8.46 -9.28 -4.39
CA LEU A 497 9.57 -8.90 -3.51
C LEU A 497 10.61 -10.00 -3.40
N ASN A 498 10.17 -11.24 -3.18
CA ASN A 498 11.07 -12.39 -3.05
C ASN A 498 11.92 -12.58 -4.31
N THR A 499 11.31 -12.46 -5.50
CA THR A 499 12.02 -12.56 -6.78
C THR A 499 13.08 -11.47 -6.92
N LYS A 500 12.74 -10.21 -6.63
CA LYS A 500 13.69 -9.08 -6.72
C LYS A 500 14.86 -9.22 -5.74
N VAL A 501 14.60 -9.62 -4.50
CA VAL A 501 15.68 -9.81 -3.50
C VAL A 501 16.57 -11.00 -3.86
N ALA A 502 16.01 -12.08 -4.44
CA ALA A 502 16.80 -13.18 -4.95
C ALA A 502 17.70 -12.75 -6.11
N GLN A 503 17.20 -11.92 -7.05
CA GLN A 503 18.02 -11.32 -8.12
C GLN A 503 19.18 -10.48 -7.56
N VAL A 504 18.94 -9.70 -6.50
CA VAL A 504 19.99 -8.92 -5.82
C VAL A 504 21.09 -9.81 -5.29
N VAL A 505 20.76 -10.91 -4.63
CA VAL A 505 21.75 -11.87 -4.08
C VAL A 505 22.49 -12.58 -5.20
N ALA A 506 21.77 -13.03 -6.23
CA ALA A 506 22.35 -13.66 -7.41
C ALA A 506 23.35 -12.73 -8.12
N GLU A 507 23.01 -11.46 -8.28
CA GLU A 507 23.87 -10.42 -8.85
C GLU A 507 25.14 -10.19 -8.03
N VAL A 508 25.04 -10.13 -6.70
CA VAL A 508 26.22 -9.94 -5.84
C VAL A 508 27.21 -11.10 -5.98
N PHE A 509 26.73 -12.34 -5.95
CA PHE A 509 27.58 -13.52 -6.10
C PHE A 509 27.90 -13.86 -7.57
N GLN A 510 27.27 -13.20 -8.52
CA GLN A 510 27.37 -13.47 -9.94
C GLN A 510 27.01 -14.93 -10.29
N VAL A 511 25.88 -15.38 -9.76
CA VAL A 511 25.31 -16.71 -10.00
C VAL A 511 23.90 -16.59 -10.59
N GLU A 512 23.42 -17.62 -11.29
CA GLU A 512 22.02 -17.66 -11.73
C GLU A 512 21.07 -17.79 -10.54
N MET A 513 19.86 -17.23 -10.67
CA MET A 513 18.90 -17.14 -9.58
C MET A 513 18.38 -18.50 -9.09
N ASP A 514 18.50 -19.57 -9.90
CA ASP A 514 18.11 -20.93 -9.53
C ASP A 514 18.93 -21.50 -8.38
N ARG A 515 20.12 -20.93 -8.10
CA ARG A 515 20.95 -21.26 -6.93
C ARG A 515 20.45 -20.62 -5.64
N VAL A 516 19.55 -19.65 -5.73
CA VAL A 516 19.06 -18.90 -4.57
C VAL A 516 17.68 -19.40 -4.13
N GLN A 517 17.61 -20.04 -2.98
CA GLN A 517 16.38 -20.50 -2.36
C GLN A 517 15.90 -19.52 -1.30
N ILE A 518 14.73 -18.89 -1.53
CA ILE A 518 14.03 -18.11 -0.52
C ILE A 518 13.01 -19.00 0.21
N THR A 519 13.02 -18.96 1.52
CA THR A 519 12.01 -19.62 2.37
C THR A 519 11.02 -18.62 2.96
N ALA A 520 10.12 -19.10 3.84
CA ALA A 520 9.16 -18.24 4.52
C ALA A 520 9.86 -17.15 5.33
N THR A 521 9.27 -15.93 5.34
CA THR A 521 9.63 -14.90 6.30
C THR A 521 9.28 -15.40 7.70
N ASN A 522 10.25 -15.40 8.59
CA ASN A 522 10.15 -16.06 9.89
C ASN A 522 10.92 -15.27 10.95
N THR A 523 10.28 -15.00 12.08
CA THR A 523 10.84 -14.14 13.13
C THR A 523 12.01 -14.76 13.90
N ASP A 524 12.23 -16.07 13.81
CA ASP A 524 13.43 -16.73 14.34
C ASP A 524 14.67 -16.50 13.48
N LYS A 525 14.46 -16.33 12.16
CA LYS A 525 15.56 -16.17 11.21
C LYS A 525 15.95 -14.71 11.04
N VAL A 526 14.97 -13.80 10.97
CA VAL A 526 15.18 -12.35 10.83
C VAL A 526 14.24 -11.61 11.77
N PRO A 527 14.69 -11.30 12.99
CA PRO A 527 13.86 -10.63 14.00
C PRO A 527 13.79 -9.12 13.81
N ASN A 528 12.83 -8.48 14.48
CA ASN A 528 12.70 -7.02 14.63
C ASN A 528 12.65 -6.26 13.30
N THR A 529 11.99 -6.83 12.30
CA THR A 529 11.84 -6.22 10.99
C THR A 529 10.63 -5.30 10.93
N SER A 530 10.72 -4.29 10.08
CA SER A 530 9.62 -3.37 9.81
C SER A 530 8.56 -4.02 8.92
N PRO A 531 7.32 -3.53 8.92
CA PRO A 531 6.28 -4.04 8.04
C PRO A 531 6.66 -3.88 6.55
N THR A 532 6.14 -4.76 5.71
CA THR A 532 6.28 -4.62 4.25
C THR A 532 5.23 -3.62 3.76
N ALA A 533 5.58 -2.34 3.84
CA ALA A 533 4.75 -1.20 3.54
C ALA A 533 5.59 -0.02 3.00
N ALA A 534 4.98 1.16 2.82
CA ALA A 534 5.62 2.39 2.33
C ALA A 534 6.39 2.23 1.01
N SER A 535 6.09 1.21 0.24
CA SER A 535 6.77 0.83 -1.03
C SER A 535 8.28 0.56 -0.89
N SER A 536 8.81 0.55 0.32
CA SER A 536 10.25 0.44 0.60
C SER A 536 10.76 -1.02 0.68
N GLY A 537 9.90 -2.01 0.45
CA GLY A 537 10.24 -3.43 0.63
C GLY A 537 11.49 -3.86 -0.14
N ALA A 538 11.59 -3.52 -1.44
CA ALA A 538 12.75 -3.85 -2.26
C ALA A 538 13.99 -3.06 -1.83
N ASP A 539 13.85 -1.77 -1.50
CA ASP A 539 14.95 -0.92 -1.04
C ASP A 539 15.55 -1.45 0.27
N LEU A 540 14.70 -1.66 1.29
CA LEU A 540 15.13 -2.07 2.62
C LEU A 540 15.68 -3.50 2.62
N ASN A 541 14.88 -4.46 2.15
CA ASN A 541 15.24 -5.88 2.21
C ASN A 541 16.29 -6.24 1.16
N GLY A 542 16.25 -5.61 -0.02
CA GLY A 542 17.27 -5.76 -1.05
C GLY A 542 18.65 -5.27 -0.57
N LYS A 543 18.74 -4.07 0.05
CA LYS A 543 20.00 -3.57 0.62
C LYS A 543 20.48 -4.43 1.80
N ALA A 544 19.61 -4.88 2.68
CA ALA A 544 19.98 -5.78 3.77
C ALA A 544 20.56 -7.10 3.25
N ALA A 545 19.94 -7.70 2.23
CA ALA A 545 20.41 -8.91 1.58
C ALA A 545 21.72 -8.66 0.81
N GLN A 546 21.84 -7.53 0.09
CA GLN A 546 23.07 -7.10 -0.56
C GLN A 546 24.24 -7.03 0.44
N ASN A 547 24.04 -6.37 1.58
CA ASN A 547 25.06 -6.24 2.63
C ASN A 547 25.49 -7.61 3.18
N ALA A 548 24.55 -8.54 3.43
CA ALA A 548 24.86 -9.89 3.89
C ALA A 548 25.70 -10.67 2.84
N ALA A 549 25.31 -10.58 1.56
CA ALA A 549 26.00 -11.24 0.45
C ALA A 549 27.42 -10.68 0.24
N GLU A 550 27.57 -9.35 0.29
CA GLU A 550 28.86 -8.68 0.15
C GLU A 550 29.84 -9.05 1.25
N ILE A 551 29.38 -9.23 2.51
CA ILE A 551 30.22 -9.69 3.62
C ILE A 551 30.78 -11.11 3.33
N ILE A 552 29.93 -12.01 2.83
CA ILE A 552 30.37 -13.38 2.48
C ILE A 552 31.32 -13.33 1.28
N LYS A 553 30.95 -12.59 0.22
CA LYS A 553 31.78 -12.43 -0.99
C LYS A 553 33.17 -11.88 -0.66
N LYS A 554 33.24 -10.88 0.20
CA LYS A 554 34.52 -10.32 0.67
C LYS A 554 35.39 -11.39 1.34
N ARG A 555 34.82 -12.20 2.24
CA ARG A 555 35.57 -13.30 2.87
C ARG A 555 36.10 -14.31 1.84
N LEU A 556 35.30 -14.61 0.80
CA LEU A 556 35.72 -15.51 -0.28
C LEU A 556 36.84 -14.89 -1.13
N ILE A 557 36.79 -13.60 -1.41
CA ILE A 557 37.87 -12.87 -2.12
C ILE A 557 39.17 -12.89 -1.29
N GLU A 558 39.10 -12.52 -0.03
CA GLU A 558 40.25 -12.55 0.89
C GLU A 558 40.85 -13.96 1.02
N PHE A 559 40.01 -14.99 1.08
CA PHE A 559 40.45 -16.39 1.09
C PHE A 559 41.15 -16.78 -0.22
N ALA A 560 40.53 -16.50 -1.37
CA ALA A 560 41.09 -16.83 -2.68
C ALA A 560 42.45 -16.11 -2.90
N ALA A 561 42.52 -14.84 -2.57
CA ALA A 561 43.74 -14.05 -2.67
C ALA A 561 44.90 -14.66 -1.86
N ARG A 562 44.66 -15.08 -0.62
CA ARG A 562 45.65 -15.73 0.24
C ARG A 562 46.01 -17.12 -0.28
N GLN A 563 45.05 -17.94 -0.66
CA GLN A 563 45.22 -19.31 -1.12
C GLN A 563 46.06 -19.38 -2.41
N TYR A 564 45.81 -18.47 -3.34
CA TYR A 564 46.46 -18.43 -4.65
C TYR A 564 47.62 -17.42 -4.71
N LYS A 565 47.94 -16.73 -3.62
CA LYS A 565 49.02 -15.72 -3.50
C LYS A 565 48.92 -14.61 -4.54
N VAL A 566 47.73 -14.06 -4.70
CA VAL A 566 47.43 -12.94 -5.62
C VAL A 566 46.83 -11.76 -4.84
N SER A 567 46.63 -10.62 -5.47
CA SER A 567 45.90 -9.50 -4.87
C SER A 567 44.38 -9.76 -4.87
N GLU A 568 43.62 -9.10 -4.00
CA GLU A 568 42.14 -9.18 -4.01
C GLU A 568 41.54 -8.69 -5.33
N GLU A 569 42.19 -7.75 -6.01
CA GLU A 569 41.78 -7.23 -7.32
C GLU A 569 41.92 -8.25 -8.45
N ASP A 570 42.77 -9.29 -8.27
CA ASP A 570 42.90 -10.41 -9.21
C ASP A 570 41.78 -11.47 -9.06
N VAL A 571 40.82 -11.28 -8.14
CA VAL A 571 39.71 -12.23 -7.88
C VAL A 571 38.40 -11.63 -8.38
N GLU A 572 37.88 -12.17 -9.47
CA GLU A 572 36.68 -11.68 -10.13
C GLU A 572 35.60 -12.78 -10.19
N PHE A 573 34.38 -12.44 -9.76
CA PHE A 573 33.19 -13.29 -9.84
C PHE A 573 32.40 -12.94 -11.09
N HIS A 574 32.08 -13.91 -11.91
CA HIS A 574 31.27 -13.71 -13.09
C HIS A 574 30.59 -15.04 -13.53
N ASN A 575 29.30 -15.00 -13.81
CA ASN A 575 28.48 -16.09 -14.34
C ASN A 575 28.76 -17.47 -13.73
N GLY A 576 28.64 -17.58 -12.40
CA GLY A 576 28.82 -18.84 -11.66
C GLY A 576 30.26 -19.34 -11.57
N HIS A 577 31.21 -18.50 -11.93
CA HIS A 577 32.65 -18.80 -11.90
C HIS A 577 33.42 -17.74 -11.18
N VAL A 578 34.63 -18.07 -10.75
CA VAL A 578 35.56 -17.16 -10.10
C VAL A 578 36.89 -17.22 -10.80
N ARG A 579 37.32 -16.13 -11.41
CA ARG A 579 38.64 -15.97 -12.02
C ARG A 579 39.63 -15.46 -10.96
N ILE A 580 40.73 -16.17 -10.84
CA ILE A 580 41.81 -15.82 -9.90
C ILE A 580 43.07 -15.66 -10.77
N ARG A 581 43.33 -14.43 -11.23
CA ARG A 581 44.35 -14.09 -12.25
C ARG A 581 44.17 -14.90 -13.52
N ASP A 582 44.97 -15.93 -13.74
CA ASP A 582 44.94 -16.80 -14.95
C ASP A 582 44.16 -18.12 -14.75
N HIS A 583 43.61 -18.35 -13.58
CA HIS A 583 42.94 -19.58 -13.23
C HIS A 583 41.44 -19.35 -12.97
N ILE A 584 40.57 -20.18 -13.53
CA ILE A 584 39.11 -20.08 -13.36
C ILE A 584 38.60 -21.32 -12.61
N LEU A 585 37.84 -21.09 -11.57
CA LEU A 585 37.11 -22.08 -10.80
C LEU A 585 35.61 -21.90 -10.99
N THR A 586 34.84 -22.95 -10.78
CA THR A 586 33.41 -22.79 -10.56
C THR A 586 33.15 -22.20 -9.16
N PHE A 587 32.02 -21.57 -8.97
CA PHE A 587 31.62 -21.02 -7.67
C PHE A 587 31.65 -22.11 -6.59
N GLU A 588 31.08 -23.30 -6.90
CA GLU A 588 31.05 -24.43 -5.96
C GLU A 588 32.48 -24.90 -5.56
N ALA A 589 33.40 -24.91 -6.48
CA ALA A 589 34.77 -25.33 -6.18
C ALA A 589 35.45 -24.37 -5.21
N LEU A 590 35.22 -23.05 -5.38
CA LEU A 590 35.71 -22.04 -4.43
C LEU A 590 35.06 -22.20 -3.06
N ILE A 591 33.73 -22.43 -3.02
CA ILE A 591 32.98 -22.61 -1.77
C ILE A 591 33.50 -23.84 -1.01
N GLN A 592 33.74 -24.97 -1.67
CA GLN A 592 34.31 -26.16 -1.04
C GLN A 592 35.71 -25.88 -0.46
N GLN A 593 36.57 -25.23 -1.20
CA GLN A 593 37.90 -24.84 -0.70
C GLN A 593 37.81 -23.95 0.50
N ALA A 594 36.90 -22.94 0.47
CA ALA A 594 36.67 -22.02 1.58
C ALA A 594 36.12 -22.76 2.82
N TYR A 595 35.23 -23.73 2.65
CA TYR A 595 34.71 -24.57 3.74
C TYR A 595 35.84 -25.37 4.41
N PHE A 596 36.70 -26.06 3.63
CA PHE A 596 37.82 -26.80 4.18
C PHE A 596 38.85 -25.90 4.86
N ALA A 597 38.96 -24.66 4.44
CA ALA A 597 39.79 -23.64 5.09
C ALA A 597 39.08 -22.95 6.27
N GLN A 598 37.92 -23.43 6.71
CA GLN A 598 37.15 -22.89 7.85
C GLN A 598 36.73 -21.42 7.66
N VAL A 599 36.45 -21.02 6.43
CA VAL A 599 35.89 -19.69 6.14
C VAL A 599 34.38 -19.71 6.42
N SER A 600 33.88 -18.72 7.16
CA SER A 600 32.45 -18.61 7.44
C SER A 600 31.65 -18.28 6.19
N LEU A 601 30.70 -19.15 5.82
CA LEU A 601 29.81 -19.07 4.66
C LEU A 601 28.41 -18.55 5.02
N SER A 602 28.27 -17.90 6.17
CA SER A 602 26.99 -17.36 6.67
C SER A 602 27.17 -15.93 7.14
N SER A 603 26.16 -15.08 6.92
CA SER A 603 26.13 -13.72 7.43
C SER A 603 24.71 -13.20 7.58
N THR A 604 24.50 -12.36 8.60
CA THR A 604 23.37 -11.45 8.63
C THR A 604 23.76 -10.14 7.94
N GLY A 605 22.74 -9.45 7.40
CA GLY A 605 22.88 -8.10 6.87
C GLY A 605 21.83 -7.18 7.48
N PHE A 606 22.19 -5.92 7.63
CA PHE A 606 21.32 -4.87 8.14
C PHE A 606 21.41 -3.65 7.26
N TYR A 607 20.27 -2.98 7.05
CA TYR A 607 20.20 -1.71 6.35
C TYR A 607 19.27 -0.74 7.07
N LYS A 608 19.63 0.51 7.06
CA LYS A 608 18.84 1.64 7.56
C LYS A 608 18.89 2.75 6.51
N THR A 609 17.72 3.28 6.10
CA THR A 609 17.64 4.36 5.12
C THR A 609 18.33 5.62 5.65
N PRO A 610 19.28 6.19 4.91
CA PRO A 610 19.99 7.40 5.33
C PRO A 610 19.19 8.67 5.05
N LYS A 611 19.65 9.82 5.56
CA LYS A 611 19.20 11.17 5.25
C LYS A 611 17.75 11.50 5.64
N ILE A 612 16.99 10.61 6.30
CA ILE A 612 15.60 10.85 6.66
C ILE A 612 15.52 11.47 8.05
N PHE A 613 14.78 12.55 8.18
CA PHE A 613 14.43 13.19 9.44
C PHE A 613 13.18 14.03 9.29
N TYR A 614 12.37 14.11 10.32
CA TYR A 614 11.18 14.96 10.35
C TYR A 614 10.85 15.40 11.78
N ASP A 615 10.76 16.69 11.98
CA ASP A 615 10.26 17.29 13.22
C ASP A 615 8.77 17.60 13.07
N ARG A 616 7.94 16.77 13.68
CA ARG A 616 6.48 16.90 13.61
C ARG A 616 6.00 18.20 14.25
N SER A 617 6.67 18.67 15.32
CA SER A 617 6.27 19.89 16.03
C SER A 617 6.47 21.14 15.19
N GLN A 618 7.46 21.14 14.30
CA GLN A 618 7.78 22.23 13.38
C GLN A 618 7.19 22.03 11.99
N ALA A 619 6.57 20.87 11.73
CA ALA A 619 6.16 20.43 10.39
C ALA A 619 7.29 20.58 9.34
N ARG A 620 8.53 20.24 9.72
CA ARG A 620 9.74 20.44 8.92
C ARG A 620 10.64 19.22 8.86
N GLY A 621 11.23 18.98 7.70
CA GLY A 621 12.26 17.97 7.56
C GLY A 621 12.39 17.38 6.18
N ARG A 622 13.05 16.24 6.12
CA ARG A 622 13.17 15.35 4.96
C ARG A 622 12.51 14.02 5.29
N PRO A 623 11.16 13.94 5.27
CA PRO A 623 10.45 12.70 5.59
C PRO A 623 10.65 11.62 4.54
N PHE A 624 11.04 11.96 3.31
CA PHE A 624 11.20 11.05 2.18
C PHE A 624 12.64 10.96 1.70
N TYR A 625 13.09 9.74 1.45
CA TYR A 625 14.44 9.49 0.94
C TYR A 625 14.59 10.00 -0.48
N TYR A 626 13.60 9.73 -1.32
CA TYR A 626 13.51 10.23 -2.69
C TYR A 626 12.04 10.31 -3.13
N TYR A 627 11.81 10.88 -4.32
CA TYR A 627 10.50 10.88 -4.96
C TYR A 627 10.48 9.96 -6.17
N ALA A 628 9.40 9.17 -6.30
CA ALA A 628 9.04 8.49 -7.53
C ALA A 628 8.09 9.38 -8.33
N PHE A 629 8.29 9.48 -9.64
CA PHE A 629 7.49 10.30 -10.54
C PHE A 629 6.69 9.44 -11.50
N GLY A 630 5.55 9.95 -11.94
CA GLY A 630 4.71 9.32 -12.94
C GLY A 630 3.78 10.31 -13.59
N ALA A 631 3.19 9.94 -14.72
CA ALA A 631 2.10 10.66 -15.34
C ALA A 631 1.18 9.70 -16.09
N ALA A 632 -0.12 10.01 -16.11
CA ALA A 632 -1.12 9.26 -16.86
C ALA A 632 -2.02 10.20 -17.68
N CYS A 633 -2.33 9.81 -18.93
CA CYS A 633 -3.27 10.47 -19.80
C CYS A 633 -4.43 9.54 -20.10
N CYS A 634 -5.64 9.85 -19.58
CA CYS A 634 -6.84 9.04 -19.73
C CYS A 634 -7.86 9.71 -20.65
N GLU A 635 -8.45 8.94 -21.57
CA GLU A 635 -9.61 9.31 -22.38
C GLU A 635 -10.81 8.44 -22.00
N VAL A 636 -11.95 9.08 -21.78
CA VAL A 636 -13.20 8.42 -21.43
C VAL A 636 -14.33 8.83 -22.36
N ILE A 637 -15.38 8.03 -22.40
CA ILE A 637 -16.68 8.40 -22.96
C ILE A 637 -17.75 8.20 -21.90
N VAL A 638 -18.65 9.19 -21.75
CA VAL A 638 -19.72 9.21 -20.76
C VAL A 638 -21.06 9.26 -21.49
N ASP A 639 -21.99 8.39 -21.11
CA ASP A 639 -23.42 8.53 -21.48
C ASP A 639 -24.09 9.48 -20.48
N THR A 640 -24.49 10.66 -20.96
CA THR A 640 -25.04 11.70 -20.08
C THR A 640 -26.51 11.49 -19.72
N LEU A 641 -27.15 10.42 -20.20
CA LEU A 641 -28.51 10.04 -19.82
C LEU A 641 -28.55 9.01 -18.69
N THR A 642 -27.47 8.22 -18.53
CA THR A 642 -27.38 7.17 -17.51
C THR A 642 -26.26 7.42 -16.49
N GLY A 643 -25.30 8.27 -16.82
CA GLY A 643 -24.07 8.47 -16.04
C GLY A 643 -23.03 7.36 -16.25
N GLU A 644 -23.32 6.33 -17.02
CA GLU A 644 -22.36 5.27 -17.36
C GLU A 644 -21.20 5.81 -18.19
N TYR A 645 -20.03 5.20 -18.03
CA TYR A 645 -18.83 5.60 -18.77
C TYR A 645 -17.95 4.41 -19.13
N LYS A 646 -17.06 4.64 -20.10
CA LYS A 646 -16.05 3.67 -20.53
C LYS A 646 -14.71 4.34 -20.71
N MET A 647 -13.66 3.74 -20.11
CA MET A 647 -12.28 4.13 -20.38
C MET A 647 -11.89 3.68 -21.78
N LEU A 648 -11.53 4.64 -22.65
CA LEU A 648 -11.19 4.35 -24.05
C LEU A 648 -9.70 4.08 -24.22
N ARG A 649 -8.85 4.97 -23.70
CA ARG A 649 -7.39 4.85 -23.79
C ARG A 649 -6.74 5.46 -22.58
N THR A 650 -5.72 4.78 -22.09
CA THR A 650 -4.83 5.30 -21.04
C THR A 650 -3.38 5.10 -21.45
N ASP A 651 -2.62 6.18 -21.44
CA ASP A 651 -1.18 6.21 -21.67
C ASP A 651 -0.49 6.55 -20.34
N ILE A 652 0.49 5.74 -19.93
CA ILE A 652 1.23 5.86 -18.65
C ILE A 652 2.71 5.91 -18.92
N LEU A 653 3.40 6.88 -18.29
CA LEU A 653 4.85 6.94 -18.17
C LEU A 653 5.22 6.95 -16.69
N HIS A 654 6.06 6.00 -16.24
CA HIS A 654 6.39 5.85 -14.82
C HIS A 654 7.88 5.63 -14.57
N ASP A 655 8.42 6.30 -13.54
CA ASP A 655 9.82 6.26 -13.12
C ASP A 655 10.04 5.18 -12.06
N VAL A 656 10.82 4.18 -12.40
CA VAL A 656 11.24 3.08 -11.51
C VAL A 656 12.75 3.08 -11.22
N GLY A 657 13.45 4.15 -11.61
CA GLY A 657 14.92 4.19 -11.58
C GLY A 657 15.52 3.10 -12.48
N ALA A 658 16.61 2.48 -12.06
CA ALA A 658 17.13 1.27 -12.71
C ALA A 658 16.29 0.08 -12.26
N SER A 659 15.39 -0.40 -13.11
CA SER A 659 14.48 -1.50 -12.78
C SER A 659 15.23 -2.76 -12.35
N LEU A 660 14.86 -3.35 -11.22
CA LEU A 660 15.39 -4.65 -10.79
C LEU A 660 14.82 -5.81 -11.64
N ASN A 661 13.53 -5.69 -12.02
CA ASN A 661 12.83 -6.65 -12.84
C ASN A 661 11.73 -5.93 -13.65
N PRO A 662 11.98 -5.59 -14.92
CA PRO A 662 11.06 -4.81 -15.73
C PRO A 662 9.66 -5.41 -15.87
N ALA A 663 9.53 -6.72 -16.01
CA ALA A 663 8.22 -7.37 -16.14
C ALA A 663 7.37 -7.25 -14.87
N ILE A 664 7.99 -7.41 -13.69
CA ILE A 664 7.31 -7.22 -12.40
C ILE A 664 6.94 -5.74 -12.21
N ASP A 665 7.84 -4.81 -12.56
CA ASP A 665 7.59 -3.36 -12.41
C ASP A 665 6.43 -2.90 -13.30
N ILE A 666 6.36 -3.33 -14.56
CA ILE A 666 5.23 -3.05 -15.46
C ILE A 666 3.93 -3.58 -14.84
N GLY A 667 3.91 -4.84 -14.37
CA GLY A 667 2.73 -5.42 -13.72
C GLY A 667 2.29 -4.65 -12.46
N GLN A 668 3.23 -4.07 -11.70
CA GLN A 668 2.91 -3.21 -10.55
C GLN A 668 2.30 -1.86 -10.99
N VAL A 669 2.76 -1.30 -12.10
CA VAL A 669 2.19 -0.06 -12.67
C VAL A 669 0.76 -0.30 -13.15
N GLU A 670 0.54 -1.36 -13.95
CA GLU A 670 -0.77 -1.74 -14.45
C GLU A 670 -1.77 -2.02 -13.31
N GLY A 671 -1.38 -2.89 -12.37
CA GLY A 671 -2.22 -3.25 -11.22
C GLY A 671 -2.48 -2.06 -10.28
N GLY A 672 -1.50 -1.17 -10.10
CA GLY A 672 -1.66 0.05 -9.32
C GLY A 672 -2.65 1.02 -9.95
N PHE A 673 -2.52 1.27 -11.25
CA PHE A 673 -3.44 2.12 -12.00
C PHE A 673 -4.89 1.60 -11.95
N ILE A 674 -5.11 0.31 -12.24
CA ILE A 674 -6.46 -0.29 -12.22
C ILE A 674 -7.09 -0.21 -10.83
N GLN A 675 -6.31 -0.44 -9.77
CA GLN A 675 -6.81 -0.33 -8.40
C GLN A 675 -7.15 1.13 -8.02
N GLY A 676 -6.34 2.11 -8.42
CA GLY A 676 -6.63 3.53 -8.23
C GLY A 676 -7.82 4.02 -9.05
N MET A 677 -7.95 3.55 -10.28
CA MET A 677 -9.11 3.78 -11.14
C MET A 677 -10.38 3.24 -10.46
N GLY A 678 -10.36 1.99 -9.97
CA GLY A 678 -11.49 1.37 -9.28
C GLY A 678 -11.96 2.19 -8.08
N TRP A 679 -11.02 2.63 -7.22
CA TRP A 679 -11.30 3.48 -6.06
C TRP A 679 -12.05 4.76 -6.43
N LEU A 680 -11.59 5.45 -7.48
CA LEU A 680 -12.11 6.78 -7.84
C LEU A 680 -13.34 6.74 -8.75
N THR A 681 -13.73 5.54 -9.20
CA THR A 681 -14.80 5.41 -10.21
C THR A 681 -15.96 4.52 -9.79
N MET A 682 -15.73 3.36 -9.18
CA MET A 682 -16.78 2.37 -8.97
C MET A 682 -16.82 1.69 -7.61
N GLU A 683 -15.72 1.68 -6.85
CA GLU A 683 -15.66 1.02 -5.56
C GLU A 683 -16.29 1.90 -4.48
N GLU A 684 -17.48 1.54 -4.02
CA GLU A 684 -18.24 2.34 -3.07
C GLU A 684 -18.54 1.57 -1.78
N LEU A 685 -18.18 2.17 -0.64
CA LEU A 685 -18.55 1.69 0.68
C LEU A 685 -19.82 2.41 1.15
N VAL A 686 -20.87 1.66 1.43
CA VAL A 686 -22.18 2.18 1.83
C VAL A 686 -22.58 1.64 3.20
N TRP A 687 -22.76 2.53 4.17
CA TRP A 687 -23.30 2.21 5.49
C TRP A 687 -24.77 2.62 5.58
N ASN A 688 -25.59 1.82 6.25
CA ASN A 688 -26.95 2.22 6.57
C ASN A 688 -27.00 3.12 7.80
N ALA A 689 -28.17 3.68 8.12
CA ALA A 689 -28.37 4.57 9.28
C ALA A 689 -28.09 3.91 10.65
N LYS A 690 -27.93 2.57 10.70
CA LYS A 690 -27.55 1.82 11.91
C LYS A 690 -26.04 1.49 11.95
N GLY A 691 -25.23 2.07 11.06
CA GLY A 691 -23.79 1.87 11.01
C GLY A 691 -23.35 0.51 10.42
N LYS A 692 -24.26 -0.27 9.84
CA LYS A 692 -23.90 -1.54 9.18
C LYS A 692 -23.43 -1.29 7.76
N LEU A 693 -22.25 -1.83 7.41
CA LEU A 693 -21.76 -1.85 6.03
C LEU A 693 -22.65 -2.73 5.17
N MET A 694 -23.24 -2.16 4.13
CA MET A 694 -24.16 -2.82 3.19
C MET A 694 -23.41 -3.45 2.01
N THR A 695 -22.31 -2.85 1.60
CA THR A 695 -21.43 -3.35 0.53
C THR A 695 -20.34 -4.26 1.12
N ASN A 696 -20.75 -5.39 1.70
CA ASN A 696 -19.90 -6.25 2.52
C ASN A 696 -19.58 -7.62 1.88
N GLY A 697 -19.60 -7.69 0.56
CA GLY A 697 -19.24 -8.92 -0.15
C GLY A 697 -19.20 -8.76 -1.65
N PRO A 698 -18.75 -9.80 -2.40
CA PRO A 698 -18.56 -9.73 -3.86
C PRO A 698 -19.84 -9.40 -4.65
N ALA A 699 -21.01 -9.66 -4.08
CA ALA A 699 -22.29 -9.38 -4.73
C ALA A 699 -22.70 -7.91 -4.64
N SER A 700 -22.15 -7.15 -3.70
CA SER A 700 -22.57 -5.77 -3.41
C SER A 700 -21.43 -4.75 -3.49
N TYR A 701 -20.17 -5.18 -3.38
CA TYR A 701 -18.99 -4.32 -3.54
C TYR A 701 -18.36 -4.55 -4.91
N LYS A 702 -18.41 -3.53 -5.79
CA LYS A 702 -17.94 -3.63 -7.16
C LYS A 702 -16.46 -3.28 -7.25
N ILE A 703 -15.61 -4.25 -7.61
CA ILE A 703 -14.23 -4.02 -8.03
C ILE A 703 -14.14 -3.99 -9.57
N PRO A 704 -13.07 -3.39 -10.16
CA PRO A 704 -12.88 -3.43 -11.60
C PRO A 704 -12.82 -4.87 -12.15
N ALA A 705 -13.64 -5.14 -13.14
CA ALA A 705 -13.57 -6.37 -13.93
C ALA A 705 -12.73 -6.13 -15.21
N VAL A 706 -12.42 -7.20 -15.93
CA VAL A 706 -11.68 -7.11 -17.22
C VAL A 706 -12.38 -6.14 -18.21
N ALA A 707 -13.72 -6.13 -18.19
CA ALA A 707 -14.50 -5.24 -19.05
C ALA A 707 -14.40 -3.75 -18.65
N ASP A 708 -13.99 -3.43 -17.43
CA ASP A 708 -13.86 -2.05 -16.95
C ASP A 708 -12.49 -1.43 -17.29
N MET A 709 -11.52 -2.25 -17.67
CA MET A 709 -10.20 -1.79 -18.10
C MET A 709 -10.30 -0.84 -19.32
N PRO A 710 -9.33 0.08 -19.50
CA PRO A 710 -9.21 0.83 -20.73
C PRO A 710 -9.14 -0.10 -21.95
N LEU A 711 -9.84 0.25 -23.03
CA LEU A 711 -9.80 -0.54 -24.27
C LEU A 711 -8.38 -0.57 -24.87
N ASP A 712 -7.61 0.50 -24.65
CA ASP A 712 -6.21 0.62 -25.04
C ASP A 712 -5.40 1.11 -23.82
N LEU A 713 -4.64 0.21 -23.19
CA LEU A 713 -3.78 0.52 -22.04
C LEU A 713 -2.32 0.43 -22.46
N ARG A 714 -1.61 1.54 -22.39
CA ARG A 714 -0.20 1.68 -22.77
C ARG A 714 0.64 2.09 -21.59
N VAL A 715 1.55 1.22 -21.18
CA VAL A 715 2.46 1.46 -20.05
C VAL A 715 3.88 1.49 -20.54
N LYS A 716 4.61 2.57 -20.21
CA LYS A 716 6.04 2.70 -20.46
C LYS A 716 6.75 3.07 -19.17
N LEU A 717 7.87 2.41 -18.91
CA LEU A 717 8.81 2.81 -17.86
C LEU A 717 9.78 3.85 -18.43
N VAL A 718 10.19 4.82 -17.61
CA VAL A 718 11.21 5.80 -17.99
C VAL A 718 12.55 5.08 -18.21
N GLU A 719 13.12 5.24 -19.39
CA GLU A 719 14.36 4.58 -19.78
C GLU A 719 15.60 5.40 -19.42
N ASN A 720 16.76 4.73 -19.26
CA ASN A 720 18.07 5.35 -19.08
C ASN A 720 18.15 6.32 -17.89
N ARG A 721 17.34 6.12 -16.86
CA ARG A 721 17.37 6.87 -15.61
C ARG A 721 17.69 5.94 -14.45
N LYS A 722 18.52 6.41 -13.55
CA LYS A 722 18.87 5.72 -12.30
C LYS A 722 18.41 6.57 -11.13
N ASN A 723 18.07 5.94 -10.01
CA ASN A 723 17.89 6.67 -8.78
C ASN A 723 19.22 7.33 -8.39
N PRO A 724 19.27 8.64 -8.18
CA PRO A 724 20.49 9.32 -7.75
C PRO A 724 20.89 8.95 -6.32
N GLU A 725 19.93 8.51 -5.50
CA GLU A 725 20.19 8.00 -4.16
C GLU A 725 20.75 6.57 -4.22
N ASP A 726 21.55 6.19 -3.21
CA ASP A 726 22.14 4.87 -3.07
C ASP A 726 21.10 3.84 -2.59
N THR A 727 20.10 3.60 -3.43
CA THR A 727 19.17 2.50 -3.28
C THR A 727 19.75 1.19 -3.86
N VAL A 728 19.06 0.07 -3.67
CA VAL A 728 19.50 -1.21 -4.22
C VAL A 728 19.60 -1.11 -5.74
N PHE A 729 20.81 -1.22 -6.29
CA PHE A 729 21.12 -1.06 -7.71
C PHE A 729 20.49 0.19 -8.36
N HIS A 730 20.33 1.29 -7.61
CA HIS A 730 19.73 2.54 -8.07
C HIS A 730 18.29 2.41 -8.61
N SER A 731 17.53 1.45 -8.10
CA SER A 731 16.10 1.29 -8.39
C SER A 731 15.26 2.31 -7.61
N LYS A 732 14.00 2.47 -8.01
CA LYS A 732 12.99 3.18 -7.25
C LYS A 732 11.80 2.28 -6.94
N ALA A 733 11.10 2.59 -5.87
CA ALA A 733 9.90 1.89 -5.44
C ALA A 733 8.76 2.03 -6.46
N VAL A 734 8.02 0.95 -6.69
CA VAL A 734 6.91 0.87 -7.64
C VAL A 734 5.63 0.31 -7.00
N GLY A 735 5.61 0.13 -5.68
CA GLY A 735 4.46 -0.43 -4.96
C GLY A 735 3.26 0.51 -4.91
N GLU A 736 3.42 1.71 -4.34
CA GLU A 736 2.33 2.67 -4.13
C GLU A 736 2.19 3.73 -5.24
N PRO A 737 3.28 4.33 -5.79
CA PRO A 737 3.16 5.47 -6.69
C PRO A 737 2.24 5.25 -7.89
N PRO A 738 2.18 4.06 -8.53
CA PRO A 738 1.28 3.80 -9.66
C PRO A 738 -0.21 3.90 -9.33
N PHE A 739 -0.59 3.76 -8.06
CA PHE A 739 -1.98 3.87 -7.63
C PHE A 739 -2.58 5.25 -7.96
N MET A 740 -1.81 6.33 -7.76
CA MET A 740 -2.25 7.70 -8.00
C MET A 740 -2.41 8.05 -9.48
N LEU A 741 -1.86 7.23 -10.39
CA LEU A 741 -2.12 7.39 -11.84
C LEU A 741 -3.61 7.24 -12.18
N GLY A 742 -4.37 6.52 -11.34
CA GLY A 742 -5.82 6.38 -11.44
C GLY A 742 -6.60 7.70 -11.33
N ILE A 743 -6.00 8.76 -10.76
CA ILE A 743 -6.63 10.10 -10.65
C ILE A 743 -6.97 10.66 -12.02
N ALA A 744 -6.15 10.39 -13.05
CA ALA A 744 -6.42 10.81 -14.42
C ALA A 744 -7.79 10.33 -14.95
N SER A 745 -8.24 9.14 -14.52
CA SER A 745 -9.54 8.58 -14.91
C SER A 745 -10.70 9.41 -14.36
N TRP A 746 -10.63 9.79 -13.09
CA TRP A 746 -11.63 10.64 -12.43
C TRP A 746 -11.67 12.04 -13.02
N CYS A 747 -10.51 12.68 -13.23
CA CYS A 747 -10.42 13.97 -13.91
C CYS A 747 -10.98 13.93 -15.34
N ALA A 748 -10.73 12.83 -16.07
CA ALA A 748 -11.26 12.67 -17.44
C ALA A 748 -12.80 12.55 -17.45
N ILE A 749 -13.40 11.86 -16.49
CA ILE A 749 -14.87 11.79 -16.33
C ILE A 749 -15.42 13.20 -16.07
N LYS A 750 -14.82 13.95 -15.15
CA LYS A 750 -15.22 15.33 -14.86
C LYS A 750 -15.06 16.25 -16.08
N ASP A 751 -13.99 16.06 -16.88
CA ASP A 751 -13.78 16.81 -18.12
C ASP A 751 -14.89 16.54 -19.15
N ALA A 752 -15.32 15.28 -19.30
CA ALA A 752 -16.43 14.92 -20.16
C ALA A 752 -17.74 15.62 -19.73
N VAL A 753 -18.05 15.59 -18.42
CA VAL A 753 -19.24 16.22 -17.86
C VAL A 753 -19.18 17.75 -17.95
N ALA A 754 -18.02 18.38 -17.72
CA ALA A 754 -17.82 19.81 -17.84
C ALA A 754 -18.14 20.35 -19.26
N SER A 755 -18.01 19.50 -20.29
CA SER A 755 -18.35 19.86 -21.66
C SER A 755 -19.83 20.25 -21.88
N LEU A 756 -20.74 19.77 -21.01
CA LEU A 756 -22.15 20.12 -21.02
C LEU A 756 -22.39 21.58 -20.60
N GLY A 757 -21.51 22.15 -19.75
CA GLY A 757 -21.49 23.55 -19.35
C GLY A 757 -20.44 24.38 -20.07
N ASP A 758 -20.07 24.01 -21.30
CA ASP A 758 -19.07 24.69 -22.13
C ASP A 758 -17.71 24.87 -21.44
N TYR A 759 -17.36 23.94 -20.56
CA TYR A 759 -16.13 23.91 -19.71
C TYR A 759 -15.95 25.13 -18.77
N LYS A 760 -17.03 25.85 -18.44
CA LYS A 760 -16.98 27.07 -17.61
C LYS A 760 -17.14 26.80 -16.13
N HIS A 761 -17.63 25.63 -15.75
CA HIS A 761 -17.92 25.25 -14.37
C HIS A 761 -17.29 23.91 -14.04
N GLN A 762 -16.87 23.76 -12.78
CA GLN A 762 -16.37 22.48 -12.28
C GLN A 762 -17.56 21.60 -11.87
N PRO A 763 -17.73 20.40 -12.47
CA PRO A 763 -18.76 19.47 -12.04
C PRO A 763 -18.54 19.00 -10.60
N LYS A 764 -19.57 19.03 -9.75
CA LYS A 764 -19.54 18.47 -8.41
C LYS A 764 -19.75 16.95 -8.50
N ILE A 765 -18.64 16.24 -8.67
CA ILE A 765 -18.59 14.78 -8.72
C ILE A 765 -17.59 14.32 -7.69
N ASP A 766 -18.09 13.88 -6.53
CA ASP A 766 -17.28 13.28 -5.47
C ASP A 766 -16.67 11.95 -5.91
N ALA A 767 -15.62 11.50 -5.24
CA ALA A 767 -15.03 10.19 -5.47
C ALA A 767 -15.66 9.13 -4.55
N PRO A 768 -16.00 7.95 -5.07
CA PRO A 768 -15.93 7.48 -6.46
C PRO A 768 -16.97 8.16 -7.36
N ALA A 769 -16.61 8.38 -8.63
CA ALA A 769 -17.51 8.89 -9.66
C ALA A 769 -18.45 7.76 -10.13
N THR A 770 -19.36 7.32 -9.28
CA THR A 770 -20.37 6.32 -9.65
C THR A 770 -21.30 6.85 -10.74
N PRO A 771 -21.94 5.99 -11.54
CA PRO A 771 -22.87 6.45 -12.57
C PRO A 771 -23.94 7.41 -12.04
N GLU A 772 -24.44 7.20 -10.84
CA GLU A 772 -25.37 8.12 -10.18
C GLU A 772 -24.78 9.53 -9.98
N ARG A 773 -23.57 9.63 -9.41
CA ARG A 773 -22.89 10.93 -9.21
C ARG A 773 -22.55 11.61 -10.52
N VAL A 774 -22.16 10.84 -11.54
CA VAL A 774 -21.91 11.35 -12.89
C VAL A 774 -23.18 11.91 -13.50
N LEU A 775 -24.31 11.19 -13.37
CA LEU A 775 -25.62 11.66 -13.87
C LEU A 775 -26.06 12.96 -13.19
N TRP A 776 -25.93 13.06 -11.86
CA TRP A 776 -26.20 14.31 -11.15
C TRP A 776 -25.29 15.47 -11.58
N GLY A 777 -24.00 15.18 -11.80
CA GLY A 777 -23.06 16.15 -12.37
C GLY A 777 -23.45 16.62 -13.77
N CYS A 778 -23.95 15.72 -14.63
CA CYS A 778 -24.47 16.08 -15.96
C CYS A 778 -25.70 17.02 -15.86
N GLU A 779 -26.62 16.71 -14.95
CA GLU A 779 -27.81 17.54 -14.74
C GLU A 779 -27.44 18.93 -14.21
N GLN A 780 -26.54 19.00 -13.23
CA GLN A 780 -25.97 20.26 -12.72
C GLN A 780 -25.40 21.13 -13.86
N MET A 781 -24.57 20.54 -14.72
CA MET A 781 -23.97 21.29 -15.83
C MET A 781 -25.01 21.81 -16.83
N ARG A 782 -26.08 21.07 -17.08
CA ARG A 782 -27.20 21.54 -17.92
C ARG A 782 -27.94 22.71 -17.31
N GLN A 783 -28.19 22.65 -15.99
CA GLN A 783 -28.87 23.74 -15.25
C GLN A 783 -28.02 25.01 -15.23
N LEU A 784 -26.74 24.93 -14.91
CA LEU A 784 -25.81 26.06 -14.93
C LEU A 784 -25.67 26.70 -16.34
N LYS A 785 -25.71 25.90 -17.39
CA LYS A 785 -25.70 26.43 -18.75
C LYS A 785 -27.00 27.15 -19.11
N ALA A 786 -28.15 26.69 -18.60
CA ALA A 786 -29.46 27.25 -18.85
C ALA A 786 -29.77 28.49 -17.98
N ALA A 787 -29.11 28.61 -16.82
CA ALA A 787 -29.33 29.71 -15.86
C ALA A 787 -28.82 31.06 -16.41
N LYS A 788 -29.48 32.17 -16.04
CA LYS A 788 -28.94 33.52 -16.31
C LYS A 788 -27.72 33.73 -15.38
N PRO A 789 -26.73 34.57 -15.76
CA PRO A 789 -25.49 34.74 -15.00
C PRO A 789 -25.67 35.00 -13.50
N ALA A 790 -26.63 35.79 -13.07
CA ALA A 790 -26.90 36.08 -11.66
C ALA A 790 -27.55 34.91 -10.91
N GLU A 791 -28.26 34.01 -11.56
CA GLU A 791 -28.88 32.80 -10.96
C GLU A 791 -27.84 31.68 -10.84
N ALA A 792 -26.91 31.59 -11.79
CA ALA A 792 -25.82 30.61 -11.76
C ALA A 792 -24.83 30.86 -10.61
N GLU A 793 -24.52 32.14 -10.27
CA GLU A 793 -23.67 32.47 -9.12
C GLU A 793 -24.34 32.12 -7.78
N ALA A 794 -25.66 32.34 -7.65
CA ALA A 794 -26.41 32.00 -6.44
C ALA A 794 -26.53 30.48 -6.24
N GLU A 795 -26.69 29.71 -7.32
CA GLU A 795 -26.75 28.24 -7.27
C GLU A 795 -25.39 27.64 -6.90
N LEU A 796 -24.28 28.17 -7.44
CA LEU A 796 -22.93 27.77 -7.05
C LEU A 796 -22.58 28.07 -5.59
N ALA A 797 -23.11 29.18 -5.04
CA ALA A 797 -22.91 29.55 -3.63
C ALA A 797 -23.75 28.69 -2.65
N SER A 798 -24.80 28.04 -3.14
CA SER A 798 -25.68 27.17 -2.34
C SER A 798 -25.26 25.70 -2.29
N LEU A 799 -24.38 25.31 -3.18
CA LEU A 799 -23.77 23.98 -3.33
C LEU A 799 -22.48 23.85 -2.54
#